data_eccd9e0cbe854cb9168c86c26909850a
#
_entry.id   eccd9e0cbe854cb9168c86c26909850a
#
_cell.length_a   1.000
_cell.length_b   1.000
_cell.length_c   1.000
_cell.angle_alpha   90.00
_cell.angle_beta   90.00
_cell.angle_gamma   90.00
#
_symmetry.space_group_name_H-M   'P 1'
#
loop_
_entity.id
_entity.type
_entity.pdbx_description
1 polymer ?
#
loop_
_entity_poly.entity_id
_entity_poly.type
_entity_poly.pdbx_seq_one_letter_code
_entity_poly.pdbx_strand_id
1 'polypeptide(L)'
;AKARHRNGIDSRAVDLERVSAQARNRVRTVVSLSGRSQLPFVMLQMLVASIVQIVAGIFGGGFTAALASLRASLAVIIDLPYIIRRRSEVRPLRLVSASEIHDLQVSGSARFSSFIRRRSRRIQQASLAQKDRKDAVKHQRFVTNVFIAVIAFVLLGSRSFVLHGVSRIGEFLPMRSATESPRALIASFFSGWTQGGFGSAGSNASGYVLMAIGGVVSFGREGALQTALIIGSVFVGAFGMWKVPAGYFSLRARAIGMAMYVAVPLPYVALSKGRLSDLLVYAALPWVLRLFVRADSGLRGAKQTQLLATSVLFAAVVFAFVPTFLAIVIWVAIAWTIGGLVARVNIRQAAAIGRVVFAMVVGALVLNAPWVSQFANSKWMDQFIGSQAASIQRVGLAQLAQXDGGLLRFGIIALGLYIPVFVSVVVTRSTTFIWATRSLSLVVLTGMLIVAIDANVLNIAAPNYGQLLAIVACGLALGAGALASFVFDDELTLAYRWWKPVVSCAVIASCIGVLPAASMAVGGSWNQSQTAIADLYTQLQANPPEGDYNVVYVGRSEVLPISGMRVTDTVAFAVADDGELTMRDRWVKPSKLSSNVESALHAIIWRETVRGGRLLAPLAVRYVVVPQIDGGESTISKPLPLPEGLLAALSTQLDFRRVYIASDLVIYENMAWVPSLSVLDENSSALSKQAGDEVLLSSELRSTMPIARFDDAASVETEVGASTVYLAVPFSDRLRLEVSGADVRPRVAFGGTTAFDVVDGGLATLRYSKPLSQYFFVLVQSLLWLLVIIAVFDIGRIKRRLLXARKREVIVVGSHDSPALSFAVDGDQ
;
A
#
# COMPACT_ATOMS: atom_id res chain seq x y z
N ALA A 1 50.93 -5.59 -29.06
CA ALA A 1 49.84 -6.21 -28.33
C ALA A 1 48.61 -6.25 -29.24
N LYS A 2 48.17 -7.46 -29.63
CA LYS A 2 46.93 -7.63 -30.41
C LYS A 2 45.72 -7.46 -29.46
N ALA A 3 45.06 -6.32 -29.55
CA ALA A 3 43.84 -6.10 -28.82
C ALA A 3 42.68 -6.78 -29.56
N ARG A 4 42.11 -7.81 -29.00
CA ARG A 4 40.88 -8.43 -29.50
C ARG A 4 39.68 -7.59 -29.11
N HIS A 5 39.05 -6.96 -30.07
CA HIS A 5 37.85 -6.17 -29.86
C HIS A 5 36.61 -7.08 -29.97
N ARG A 6 35.92 -7.28 -28.85
CA ARG A 6 34.74 -8.16 -28.76
C ARG A 6 33.43 -7.48 -29.22
N ASN A 7 33.47 -6.46 -30.06
CA ASN A 7 32.31 -5.70 -30.46
C ASN A 7 31.38 -6.42 -31.46
N GLY A 8 31.87 -7.45 -32.11
CA GLY A 8 31.10 -8.08 -33.20
C GLY A 8 30.37 -9.38 -32.83
N ILE A 9 30.66 -9.93 -31.66
CA ILE A 9 30.22 -11.28 -31.33
C ILE A 9 28.84 -11.25 -30.67
N ASP A 10 28.31 -10.06 -30.35
CA ASP A 10 27.22 -9.96 -29.41
C ASP A 10 25.93 -9.37 -29.95
N SER A 11 25.54 -9.72 -31.17
CA SER A 11 24.13 -9.65 -31.55
C SER A 11 23.24 -10.57 -30.70
N ARG A 12 23.84 -11.47 -29.89
CA ARG A 12 23.14 -12.43 -29.00
C ARG A 12 23.27 -12.13 -27.53
N ALA A 13 24.19 -11.24 -27.11
CA ALA A 13 24.30 -10.84 -25.69
C ALA A 13 23.16 -9.89 -25.34
N VAL A 14 22.49 -10.20 -24.24
CA VAL A 14 21.42 -9.33 -23.73
C VAL A 14 22.04 -7.94 -23.46
N ASP A 15 21.41 -6.90 -23.96
CA ASP A 15 21.86 -5.51 -23.82
C ASP A 15 22.22 -5.14 -22.37
N LEU A 16 21.63 -5.81 -21.41
CA LEU A 16 21.84 -5.58 -19.98
C LEU A 16 23.26 -5.96 -19.51
N GLU A 17 23.78 -7.13 -19.96
CA GLU A 17 25.13 -7.60 -19.62
C GLU A 17 26.20 -6.67 -20.19
N ARG A 18 25.99 -6.23 -21.43
CA ARG A 18 26.86 -5.27 -22.09
C ARG A 18 26.91 -3.95 -21.36
N VAL A 19 25.74 -3.42 -20.94
CA VAL A 19 25.63 -2.15 -20.20
C VAL A 19 26.29 -2.28 -18.83
N SER A 20 26.11 -3.39 -18.11
CA SER A 20 26.71 -3.59 -16.80
C SER A 20 28.24 -3.71 -16.87
N ALA A 21 28.76 -4.46 -17.84
CA ALA A 21 30.21 -4.60 -18.07
C ALA A 21 30.84 -3.25 -18.47
N GLN A 22 30.20 -2.50 -19.34
CA GLN A 22 30.66 -1.16 -19.73
C GLN A 22 30.67 -0.20 -18.54
N ALA A 23 29.61 -0.23 -17.71
CA ALA A 23 29.51 0.62 -16.52
C ALA A 23 30.67 0.28 -15.54
N ARG A 24 30.88 -1.00 -15.26
CA ARG A 24 31.94 -1.47 -14.33
C ARG A 24 33.35 -1.10 -14.84
N ASN A 25 33.63 -1.36 -16.11
CA ASN A 25 34.92 -1.01 -16.72
C ASN A 25 35.17 0.51 -16.71
N ARG A 26 34.15 1.29 -16.98
CA ARG A 26 34.20 2.76 -16.91
C ARG A 26 34.58 3.24 -15.50
N VAL A 27 33.91 2.70 -14.47
CA VAL A 27 34.18 3.05 -13.08
C VAL A 27 35.61 2.67 -12.71
N ARG A 28 36.05 1.45 -13.04
CA ARG A 28 37.42 0.97 -12.81
C ARG A 28 38.46 1.91 -13.45
N THR A 29 38.24 2.31 -14.70
CA THR A 29 39.16 3.19 -15.44
C THR A 29 39.24 4.57 -14.78
N VAL A 30 38.10 5.17 -14.48
CA VAL A 30 38.04 6.52 -13.89
C VAL A 30 38.75 6.52 -12.53
N VAL A 31 38.46 5.54 -11.65
CA VAL A 31 39.04 5.45 -10.30
C VAL A 31 40.52 5.13 -10.37
N SER A 32 40.96 4.27 -11.33
CA SER A 32 42.36 3.93 -11.50
C SER A 32 43.22 5.14 -11.97
N LEU A 33 42.62 6.01 -12.79
CA LEU A 33 43.36 7.15 -13.40
C LEU A 33 43.26 8.44 -12.57
N SER A 34 42.33 8.55 -11.61
CA SER A 34 42.15 9.77 -10.78
C SER A 34 43.32 10.00 -9.83
N GLY A 35 43.63 11.28 -9.56
CA GLY A 35 44.63 11.67 -8.57
C GLY A 35 44.19 11.30 -7.15
N ARG A 36 45.14 11.20 -6.20
CA ARG A 36 44.84 10.86 -4.80
C ARG A 36 43.94 11.89 -4.15
N SER A 37 44.20 13.16 -4.35
CA SER A 37 43.42 14.27 -3.79
C SER A 37 42.01 14.39 -4.40
N GLN A 38 41.84 13.94 -5.65
CA GLN A 38 40.57 14.02 -6.38
C GLN A 38 39.69 12.79 -6.14
N LEU A 39 40.21 11.73 -5.56
CA LEU A 39 39.53 10.44 -5.45
C LEU A 39 38.19 10.53 -4.68
N PRO A 40 38.13 11.14 -3.47
CA PRO A 40 36.86 11.22 -2.73
C PRO A 40 35.82 12.03 -3.49
N PHE A 41 36.23 13.11 -4.15
CA PHE A 41 35.31 13.95 -4.95
C PHE A 41 34.76 13.20 -6.17
N VAL A 42 35.63 12.45 -6.86
CA VAL A 42 35.23 11.61 -8.01
C VAL A 42 34.26 10.51 -7.59
N MET A 43 34.53 9.87 -6.44
CA MET A 43 33.64 8.83 -5.89
C MET A 43 32.24 9.42 -5.56
N LEU A 44 32.22 10.56 -4.89
CA LEU A 44 30.97 11.27 -4.57
C LEU A 44 30.21 11.66 -5.85
N GLN A 45 30.92 12.22 -6.83
CA GLN A 45 30.34 12.61 -8.12
C GLN A 45 29.73 11.41 -8.86
N MET A 46 30.39 10.27 -8.82
CA MET A 46 29.89 9.04 -9.46
C MET A 46 28.65 8.51 -8.75
N LEU A 47 28.62 8.57 -7.42
CA LEU A 47 27.46 8.16 -6.63
C LEU A 47 26.26 9.06 -6.93
N VAL A 48 26.45 10.38 -6.89
CA VAL A 48 25.41 11.36 -7.22
C VAL A 48 24.90 11.14 -8.65
N ALA A 49 25.80 10.95 -9.60
CA ALA A 49 25.43 10.69 -11.00
C ALA A 49 24.61 9.39 -11.14
N SER A 50 24.92 8.37 -10.35
CA SER A 50 24.18 7.10 -10.35
C SER A 50 22.76 7.29 -9.77
N ILE A 51 22.63 8.07 -8.70
CA ILE A 51 21.35 8.41 -8.09
C ILE A 51 20.48 9.18 -9.09
N VAL A 52 21.06 10.21 -9.72
CA VAL A 52 20.35 11.01 -10.75
C VAL A 52 19.92 10.12 -11.93
N GLN A 53 20.77 9.15 -12.32
CA GLN A 53 20.42 8.19 -13.37
C GLN A 53 19.25 7.28 -12.97
N ILE A 54 19.17 6.87 -11.71
CA ILE A 54 18.05 6.07 -11.19
C ILE A 54 16.75 6.88 -11.26
N VAL A 55 16.79 8.10 -10.75
CA VAL A 55 15.63 9.01 -10.78
C VAL A 55 15.20 9.24 -12.24
N ALA A 56 16.14 9.58 -13.11
CA ALA A 56 15.87 9.76 -14.54
C ALA A 56 15.40 8.45 -15.22
N GLY A 57 15.92 7.32 -14.77
CA GLY A 57 15.56 5.99 -15.29
C GLY A 57 14.14 5.56 -14.92
N ILE A 58 13.67 5.95 -13.75
CA ILE A 58 12.29 5.71 -13.30
C ILE A 58 11.31 6.38 -14.28
N PHE A 59 11.60 7.63 -14.64
CA PHE A 59 10.72 8.43 -15.52
C PHE A 59 10.95 8.15 -17.00
N GLY A 60 12.15 7.77 -17.41
CA GLY A 60 12.53 7.63 -18.82
C GLY A 60 12.68 6.20 -19.36
N GLY A 61 12.36 5.17 -18.57
CA GLY A 61 12.40 3.77 -19.02
C GLY A 61 13.80 3.15 -19.09
N GLY A 62 14.83 3.80 -18.52
CA GLY A 62 16.21 3.31 -18.47
C GLY A 62 16.63 2.75 -17.11
N PHE A 63 15.70 2.28 -16.31
CA PHE A 63 15.93 1.85 -14.92
C PHE A 63 16.99 0.75 -14.81
N THR A 64 16.97 -0.22 -15.74
CA THR A 64 17.95 -1.33 -15.75
C THR A 64 19.38 -0.82 -15.96
N ALA A 65 19.57 0.15 -16.86
CA ALA A 65 20.88 0.76 -17.11
C ALA A 65 21.33 1.60 -15.91
N ALA A 66 20.40 2.29 -15.26
CA ALA A 66 20.66 3.09 -14.06
C ALA A 66 21.06 2.19 -12.87
N LEU A 67 20.35 1.08 -12.69
CA LEU A 67 20.68 0.08 -11.66
C LEU A 67 22.05 -0.56 -11.92
N ALA A 68 22.37 -0.84 -13.18
CA ALA A 68 23.68 -1.35 -13.57
C ALA A 68 24.79 -0.34 -13.23
N SER A 69 24.54 0.96 -13.41
CA SER A 69 25.47 2.03 -13.06
C SER A 69 25.71 2.12 -11.54
N LEU A 70 24.64 2.02 -10.75
CA LEU A 70 24.74 2.02 -9.29
C LEU A 70 25.51 0.80 -8.78
N ARG A 71 25.17 -0.39 -9.29
CA ARG A 71 25.89 -1.64 -8.96
C ARG A 71 27.38 -1.55 -9.32
N ALA A 72 27.68 -0.94 -10.45
CA ALA A 72 29.07 -0.73 -10.89
C ALA A 72 29.82 0.23 -9.95
N SER A 73 29.15 1.26 -9.45
CA SER A 73 29.75 2.21 -8.49
C SER A 73 30.01 1.55 -7.14
N LEU A 74 29.07 0.72 -6.67
CA LEU A 74 29.21 -0.02 -5.41
C LEU A 74 30.24 -1.17 -5.52
N ALA A 75 30.38 -1.75 -6.72
CA ALA A 75 31.35 -2.81 -6.99
C ALA A 75 32.83 -2.35 -6.90
N VAL A 76 33.06 -1.03 -6.77
CA VAL A 76 34.43 -0.49 -6.53
C VAL A 76 35.06 -1.15 -5.30
N ILE A 77 34.29 -1.44 -4.27
CA ILE A 77 34.77 -2.10 -3.04
C ILE A 77 35.32 -3.50 -3.37
N ILE A 78 34.59 -4.26 -4.20
CA ILE A 78 34.99 -5.59 -4.64
C ILE A 78 36.19 -5.54 -5.59
N ASP A 79 36.23 -4.50 -6.42
CA ASP A 79 37.28 -4.28 -7.41
C ASP A 79 38.52 -3.59 -6.82
N LEU A 80 38.55 -3.30 -5.52
CA LEU A 80 39.61 -2.55 -4.87
C LEU A 80 41.02 -3.16 -5.08
N PRO A 81 41.24 -4.49 -4.96
CA PRO A 81 42.55 -5.08 -5.24
C PRO A 81 43.02 -4.82 -6.67
N TYR A 82 42.15 -4.97 -7.65
CA TYR A 82 42.43 -4.71 -9.06
C TYR A 82 42.81 -3.23 -9.28
N ILE A 83 42.05 -2.33 -8.66
CA ILE A 83 42.24 -0.87 -8.78
C ILE A 83 43.57 -0.46 -8.18
N ILE A 84 43.93 -0.99 -7.01
CA ILE A 84 45.20 -0.70 -6.32
C ILE A 84 46.39 -1.17 -7.20
N ARG A 85 46.30 -2.41 -7.71
CA ARG A 85 47.32 -2.95 -8.62
C ARG A 85 47.44 -2.09 -9.89
N ARG A 86 46.33 -1.73 -10.51
CA ARG A 86 46.32 -0.90 -11.71
C ARG A 86 46.92 0.50 -11.46
N ARG A 87 46.62 1.07 -10.29
CA ARG A 87 47.18 2.38 -9.88
C ARG A 87 48.70 2.29 -9.70
N SER A 88 49.22 1.22 -9.14
CA SER A 88 50.68 1.03 -8.99
C SER A 88 51.37 0.86 -10.33
N GLU A 89 50.73 0.20 -11.30
CA GLU A 89 51.23 0.04 -12.68
C GLU A 89 51.25 1.37 -13.46
N VAL A 90 50.21 2.20 -13.28
CA VAL A 90 50.05 3.47 -14.01
C VAL A 90 50.90 4.59 -13.43
N ARG A 91 51.17 4.56 -12.13
CA ARG A 91 51.91 5.64 -11.43
C ARG A 91 53.26 5.94 -12.04
N PRO A 92 54.14 4.97 -12.34
CA PRO A 92 55.47 5.25 -12.94
C PRO A 92 55.40 5.73 -14.40
N LEU A 93 54.27 5.51 -15.08
CA LEU A 93 54.07 5.89 -16.47
C LEU A 93 53.52 7.31 -16.63
N ARG A 94 53.23 7.99 -15.51
CA ARG A 94 52.70 9.38 -15.54
C ARG A 94 53.85 10.39 -15.75
N LEU A 95 53.80 11.05 -16.90
CA LEU A 95 54.75 12.13 -17.24
C LEU A 95 54.19 13.52 -16.89
N VAL A 96 52.90 13.62 -16.64
CA VAL A 96 52.21 14.90 -16.40
C VAL A 96 51.38 14.83 -15.13
N SER A 97 51.28 15.92 -14.39
CA SER A 97 50.53 15.96 -13.13
C SER A 97 49.00 15.80 -13.35
N ALA A 98 48.34 15.25 -12.35
CA ALA A 98 46.86 15.05 -12.42
C ALA A 98 46.12 16.38 -12.51
N SER A 99 46.67 17.47 -11.97
CA SER A 99 46.09 18.81 -12.05
C SER A 99 46.13 19.37 -13.47
N GLU A 100 47.20 19.22 -14.17
CA GLU A 100 47.35 19.67 -15.57
C GLU A 100 46.39 18.93 -16.52
N ILE A 101 46.26 17.61 -16.30
CA ILE A 101 45.28 16.81 -17.06
C ILE A 101 43.82 17.27 -16.74
N HIS A 102 43.57 17.67 -15.48
CA HIS A 102 42.28 18.14 -15.07
C HIS A 102 41.89 19.45 -15.76
N ASP A 103 42.81 20.36 -15.92
CA ASP A 103 42.61 21.66 -16.58
C ASP A 103 42.29 21.49 -18.08
N LEU A 104 42.75 20.41 -18.68
CA LEU A 104 42.44 20.03 -20.07
C LEU A 104 41.12 19.28 -20.21
N GLN A 105 40.53 18.80 -19.09
CA GLN A 105 39.25 18.08 -19.12
C GLN A 105 38.09 19.06 -19.07
N VAL A 106 37.13 18.82 -19.94
CA VAL A 106 35.91 19.62 -19.97
C VAL A 106 35.18 19.52 -18.63
N SER A 107 34.88 20.62 -18.00
CA SER A 107 34.28 20.69 -16.66
C SER A 107 32.91 19.95 -16.54
N GLY A 108 32.52 19.62 -15.33
CA GLY A 108 31.44 18.67 -14.99
C GLY A 108 30.10 18.82 -15.72
N SER A 109 29.71 20.04 -16.08
CA SER A 109 28.44 20.28 -16.80
C SER A 109 28.41 19.67 -18.22
N ALA A 110 29.57 19.61 -18.89
CA ALA A 110 29.66 19.01 -20.22
C ALA A 110 29.61 17.47 -20.21
N ARG A 111 30.06 16.85 -19.12
CA ARG A 111 29.91 15.39 -18.93
C ARG A 111 28.44 15.02 -18.74
N PHE A 112 27.71 15.84 -17.98
CA PHE A 112 26.28 15.66 -17.74
C PHE A 112 25.48 15.90 -19.03
N SER A 113 25.80 16.94 -19.77
CA SER A 113 25.16 17.27 -21.05
C SER A 113 25.47 16.21 -22.13
N SER A 114 26.69 15.65 -22.14
CA SER A 114 27.05 14.57 -23.09
C SER A 114 26.33 13.26 -22.77
N PHE A 115 26.05 12.98 -21.49
CA PHE A 115 25.27 11.82 -21.06
C PHE A 115 23.82 11.98 -21.56
N ILE A 116 23.23 13.15 -21.40
CA ILE A 116 21.87 13.45 -21.85
C ILE A 116 21.82 13.37 -23.41
N ARG A 117 22.84 13.91 -24.10
CA ARG A 117 22.94 13.90 -25.58
C ARG A 117 23.13 12.47 -26.14
N ARG A 118 23.91 11.59 -25.48
CA ARG A 118 24.09 10.19 -25.92
C ARG A 118 22.79 9.40 -25.86
N ARG A 119 21.94 9.70 -24.89
CA ARG A 119 20.64 9.05 -24.74
C ARG A 119 19.69 9.51 -25.86
N SER A 120 19.75 10.78 -26.24
CA SER A 120 18.96 11.30 -27.35
C SER A 120 19.46 10.80 -28.71
N ARG A 121 20.77 10.56 -28.89
CA ARG A 121 21.33 10.06 -30.15
C ARG A 121 20.90 8.63 -30.51
N ARG A 122 20.63 7.75 -29.52
CA ARG A 122 20.11 6.39 -29.77
C ARG A 122 18.68 6.43 -30.32
N ILE A 123 17.94 7.45 -29.99
CA ILE A 123 16.58 7.66 -30.52
C ILE A 123 16.65 8.33 -31.91
N GLN A 124 17.73 9.11 -32.15
CA GLN A 124 17.93 9.88 -33.36
C GLN A 124 18.43 9.08 -34.59
N GLN A 125 19.02 7.88 -34.38
CA GLN A 125 19.52 7.08 -35.50
C GLN A 125 18.41 6.33 -36.28
N ALA A 126 17.17 6.49 -35.87
CA ALA A 126 16.03 5.77 -36.44
C ALA A 126 15.05 6.63 -37.24
N SER A 127 15.35 7.94 -37.46
CA SER A 127 14.41 8.78 -38.23
C SER A 127 15.11 9.84 -39.05
N LEU A 128 14.69 9.95 -40.26
CA LEU A 128 15.04 10.82 -41.35
C LEU A 128 14.57 12.27 -41.17
N ALA A 129 15.38 13.20 -41.66
CA ALA A 129 15.09 14.60 -41.96
C ALA A 129 15.16 15.63 -40.82
N GLN A 130 15.72 16.75 -41.15
CA GLN A 130 16.03 17.91 -40.29
C GLN A 130 14.79 18.60 -39.69
N LYS A 131 13.63 18.43 -40.32
CA LYS A 131 12.35 18.95 -39.82
C LYS A 131 11.82 18.14 -38.62
N ASP A 132 11.97 16.83 -38.70
CA ASP A 132 11.55 15.93 -37.65
C ASP A 132 12.33 16.12 -36.33
N ARG A 133 13.54 16.64 -36.43
CA ARG A 133 14.44 16.87 -35.29
C ARG A 133 13.98 18.01 -34.37
N LYS A 134 13.46 19.10 -34.93
CA LYS A 134 12.93 20.26 -34.18
C LYS A 134 11.62 19.87 -33.49
N ASP A 135 10.80 19.08 -34.16
CA ASP A 135 9.52 18.62 -33.61
C ASP A 135 9.73 17.57 -32.52
N ALA A 136 10.69 16.66 -32.67
CA ALA A 136 11.03 15.67 -31.61
C ALA A 136 11.52 16.36 -30.34
N VAL A 137 12.33 17.42 -30.44
CA VAL A 137 12.79 18.20 -29.30
C VAL A 137 11.61 18.93 -28.61
N LYS A 138 10.69 19.50 -29.39
CA LYS A 138 9.48 20.15 -28.84
C LYS A 138 8.60 19.14 -28.10
N HIS A 139 8.43 17.94 -28.68
CA HIS A 139 7.63 16.86 -28.07
C HIS A 139 8.24 16.40 -26.73
N GLN A 140 9.56 16.25 -26.71
CA GLN A 140 10.28 15.86 -25.50
C GLN A 140 10.19 16.94 -24.41
N ARG A 141 10.33 18.22 -24.79
CA ARG A 141 10.17 19.36 -23.86
C ARG A 141 8.77 19.40 -23.27
N PHE A 142 7.73 19.21 -24.08
CA PHE A 142 6.34 19.16 -23.60
C PHE A 142 6.16 18.09 -22.52
N VAL A 143 6.62 16.85 -22.79
CA VAL A 143 6.49 15.74 -21.87
C VAL A 143 7.25 16.02 -20.56
N THR A 144 8.48 16.55 -20.67
CA THR A 144 9.29 16.93 -19.50
C THR A 144 8.58 18.01 -18.67
N ASN A 145 8.02 19.01 -19.31
CA ASN A 145 7.31 20.10 -18.61
C ASN A 145 6.06 19.57 -17.87
N VAL A 146 5.31 18.62 -18.48
CA VAL A 146 4.16 18.01 -17.82
C VAL A 146 4.61 17.20 -16.59
N PHE A 147 5.71 16.43 -16.69
CA PHE A 147 6.26 15.70 -15.55
C PHE A 147 6.68 16.65 -14.42
N ILE A 148 7.37 17.75 -14.78
CA ILE A 148 7.78 18.77 -13.79
C ILE A 148 6.55 19.40 -13.15
N ALA A 149 5.52 19.74 -13.92
CA ALA A 149 4.29 20.33 -13.42
C ALA A 149 3.56 19.40 -12.46
N VAL A 150 3.47 18.09 -12.79
CA VAL A 150 2.84 17.07 -11.92
C VAL A 150 3.63 16.94 -10.62
N ILE A 151 4.95 16.83 -10.71
CA ILE A 151 5.81 16.71 -9.52
C ILE A 151 5.68 17.95 -8.63
N ALA A 152 5.78 19.12 -9.24
CA ALA A 152 5.66 20.40 -8.53
C ALA A 152 4.29 20.55 -7.87
N PHE A 153 3.21 20.18 -8.55
CA PHE A 153 1.85 20.27 -8.05
C PHE A 153 1.67 19.41 -6.79
N VAL A 154 2.09 18.14 -6.85
CA VAL A 154 1.95 17.22 -5.71
C VAL A 154 2.85 17.66 -4.55
N LEU A 155 4.11 18.03 -4.81
CA LEU A 155 5.04 18.42 -3.75
C LEU A 155 4.64 19.76 -3.09
N LEU A 156 4.19 20.74 -3.88
CA LEU A 156 3.74 22.02 -3.33
C LEU A 156 2.49 21.84 -2.46
N GLY A 157 1.56 20.99 -2.89
CA GLY A 157 0.36 20.68 -2.12
C GLY A 157 0.65 19.83 -0.89
N SER A 158 1.78 19.11 -0.85
CA SER A 158 2.19 18.24 0.27
C SER A 158 3.33 18.85 1.10
N ARG A 159 3.66 20.12 0.94
CA ARG A 159 4.85 20.72 1.57
C ARG A 159 4.79 20.63 3.11
N SER A 160 3.62 20.77 3.70
CA SER A 160 3.43 20.64 5.14
C SER A 160 3.73 19.21 5.62
N PHE A 161 3.30 18.21 4.85
CA PHE A 161 3.57 16.80 5.17
C PHE A 161 5.06 16.46 5.11
N VAL A 162 5.78 17.06 4.16
CA VAL A 162 7.23 16.84 4.02
C VAL A 162 7.98 17.41 5.24
N LEU A 163 7.49 18.53 5.79
CA LEU A 163 8.13 19.21 6.93
C LEU A 163 7.73 18.61 8.28
N HIS A 164 6.44 18.26 8.47
CA HIS A 164 5.89 17.89 9.78
C HIS A 164 5.37 16.43 9.84
N GLY A 165 5.35 15.74 8.72
CA GLY A 165 4.69 14.41 8.61
C GLY A 165 3.19 14.55 8.34
N VAL A 166 2.56 13.41 8.07
CA VAL A 166 1.11 13.32 7.85
C VAL A 166 0.44 13.18 9.22
N SER A 167 -0.66 13.91 9.45
CA SER A 167 -1.43 13.84 10.70
C SER A 167 -2.06 12.45 10.90
N ARG A 168 -2.13 12.00 12.13
CA ARG A 168 -2.73 10.71 12.51
C ARG A 168 -4.24 10.83 12.56
N ILE A 169 -4.87 10.82 11.40
CA ILE A 169 -6.33 10.89 11.25
C ILE A 169 -6.82 9.70 10.43
N GLY A 170 -8.02 9.25 10.71
CA GLY A 170 -8.64 8.14 9.99
C GLY A 170 -7.76 6.89 9.98
N GLU A 171 -7.44 6.40 8.78
CA GLU A 171 -6.63 5.19 8.57
C GLU A 171 -5.11 5.44 8.60
N PHE A 172 -4.66 6.69 8.81
CA PHE A 172 -3.22 7.01 8.88
C PHE A 172 -2.66 6.70 10.28
N LEU A 173 -2.80 5.43 10.67
CA LEU A 173 -2.34 4.92 11.96
C LEU A 173 -0.83 4.61 11.92
N PRO A 174 -0.12 4.71 13.05
CA PRO A 174 1.29 4.29 13.11
C PRO A 174 1.45 2.83 12.70
N MET A 175 2.59 2.50 12.11
CA MET A 175 2.88 1.12 11.69
C MET A 175 2.96 0.16 12.88
N ARG A 176 3.45 0.66 14.01
CA ARG A 176 3.59 -0.08 15.27
C ARG A 176 3.57 0.88 16.45
N SER A 177 3.43 0.34 17.63
CA SER A 177 3.58 1.11 18.87
C SER A 177 5.01 1.68 18.99
N ALA A 178 5.15 2.79 19.69
CA ALA A 178 6.44 3.44 19.93
C ALA A 178 7.42 2.55 20.71
N THR A 179 6.90 1.65 21.54
CA THR A 179 7.68 0.74 22.37
C THR A 179 8.14 -0.53 21.64
N GLU A 180 7.51 -0.89 20.52
CA GLU A 180 7.78 -2.13 19.80
C GLU A 180 8.97 -1.98 18.84
N SER A 181 9.69 -3.08 18.61
CA SER A 181 10.73 -3.17 17.59
C SER A 181 10.19 -3.78 16.28
N PRO A 182 10.82 -3.54 15.11
CA PRO A 182 10.42 -4.25 13.89
C PRO A 182 10.55 -5.78 14.01
N ARG A 183 11.44 -6.27 14.89
CA ARG A 183 11.57 -7.71 15.18
C ARG A 183 10.34 -8.25 15.89
N ALA A 184 9.71 -7.45 16.73
CA ALA A 184 8.47 -7.84 17.44
C ALA A 184 7.33 -8.10 16.44
N LEU A 185 7.23 -7.30 15.36
CA LEU A 185 6.24 -7.53 14.29
C LEU A 185 6.46 -8.90 13.61
N ILE A 186 7.72 -9.27 13.38
CA ILE A 186 8.05 -10.60 12.82
C ILE A 186 7.70 -11.69 13.83
N ALA A 187 8.06 -11.51 15.10
CA ALA A 187 7.74 -12.46 16.16
C ALA A 187 6.22 -12.63 16.29
N SER A 188 5.46 -11.53 16.25
CA SER A 188 4.00 -11.54 16.27
C SER A 188 3.43 -12.31 15.07
N PHE A 189 3.99 -12.14 13.86
CA PHE A 189 3.55 -12.90 12.67
C PHE A 189 3.66 -14.42 12.90
N PHE A 190 4.72 -14.85 13.60
CA PHE A 190 4.95 -16.26 13.89
C PHE A 190 4.30 -16.72 15.21
N SER A 191 3.72 -15.83 16.02
CA SER A 191 3.23 -16.15 17.36
C SER A 191 2.03 -17.09 17.36
N GLY A 192 1.17 -17.03 16.33
CA GLY A 192 -0.11 -17.72 16.33
C GLY A 192 -1.14 -17.06 17.24
N TRP A 193 -0.86 -15.84 17.68
CA TRP A 193 -1.73 -15.01 18.50
C TRP A 193 -1.84 -13.64 17.86
N THR A 194 -3.04 -13.13 17.68
CA THR A 194 -3.29 -11.80 17.17
C THR A 194 -3.55 -10.87 18.34
N GLN A 195 -2.72 -9.86 18.53
CA GLN A 195 -3.03 -8.72 19.38
C GLN A 195 -4.03 -7.83 18.69
N GLY A 196 -4.59 -6.90 19.42
CA GLY A 196 -5.59 -5.97 18.93
C GLY A 196 -6.99 -6.42 19.33
N GLY A 197 -7.83 -5.49 19.66
CA GLY A 197 -9.12 -5.77 20.23
C GLY A 197 -8.98 -6.57 21.51
N PHE A 198 -9.65 -7.72 21.58
CA PHE A 198 -9.57 -8.63 22.74
C PHE A 198 -8.46 -9.69 22.62
N GLY A 199 -7.65 -9.60 21.59
CA GLY A 199 -6.73 -10.71 21.29
C GLY A 199 -7.47 -11.92 20.73
N SER A 200 -6.78 -12.77 20.00
CA SER A 200 -7.37 -14.03 19.53
C SER A 200 -6.29 -14.99 19.04
N ALA A 201 -6.57 -16.28 19.20
CA ALA A 201 -5.73 -17.34 18.61
C ALA A 201 -5.92 -17.35 17.08
N GLY A 202 -4.80 -17.37 16.34
CA GLY A 202 -4.86 -17.45 14.90
C GLY A 202 -3.64 -16.88 14.21
N SER A 203 -3.64 -16.94 12.88
CA SER A 203 -2.56 -16.45 12.04
C SER A 203 -2.71 -14.95 11.78
N ASN A 204 -1.61 -14.26 11.81
CA ASN A 204 -1.57 -12.82 11.53
C ASN A 204 -1.44 -12.54 10.02
N ALA A 205 -1.86 -11.36 9.59
CA ALA A 205 -1.82 -10.93 8.20
C ALA A 205 -0.38 -10.77 7.70
N SER A 206 -0.16 -11.04 6.42
CA SER A 206 1.14 -10.84 5.76
C SER A 206 1.63 -9.38 5.84
N GLY A 207 0.72 -8.45 6.09
CA GLY A 207 1.03 -7.04 6.32
C GLY A 207 2.03 -6.82 7.45
N TYR A 208 2.02 -7.67 8.49
CA TYR A 208 2.98 -7.61 9.60
C TYR A 208 4.43 -7.71 9.09
N VAL A 209 4.70 -8.69 8.22
CA VAL A 209 6.04 -8.89 7.63
C VAL A 209 6.41 -7.71 6.73
N LEU A 210 5.45 -7.22 5.94
CA LEU A 210 5.68 -6.08 5.04
C LEU A 210 5.98 -4.80 5.83
N MET A 211 5.30 -4.57 6.96
CA MET A 211 5.58 -3.45 7.86
C MET A 211 6.95 -3.60 8.53
N ALA A 212 7.29 -4.82 8.96
CA ALA A 212 8.61 -5.10 9.57
C ALA A 212 9.74 -4.79 8.57
N ILE A 213 9.58 -5.20 7.31
CA ILE A 213 10.53 -4.87 6.23
C ILE A 213 10.64 -3.34 6.10
N GLY A 214 9.51 -2.65 6.11
CA GLY A 214 9.46 -1.18 6.09
C GLY A 214 10.23 -0.56 7.24
N GLY A 215 10.04 -1.05 8.46
CA GLY A 215 10.74 -0.58 9.66
C GLY A 215 12.26 -0.75 9.56
N VAL A 216 12.70 -1.90 9.03
CA VAL A 216 14.14 -2.15 8.81
C VAL A 216 14.69 -1.22 7.73
N VAL A 217 13.98 -1.07 6.60
CA VAL A 217 14.42 -0.24 5.46
C VAL A 217 14.49 1.25 5.85
N SER A 218 13.60 1.70 6.74
CA SER A 218 13.55 3.10 7.20
C SER A 218 14.60 3.43 8.27
N PHE A 219 15.35 2.44 8.75
CA PHE A 219 16.31 2.60 9.86
C PHE A 219 15.64 3.21 11.10
N GLY A 220 14.40 2.79 11.38
CA GLY A 220 13.62 3.26 12.52
C GLY A 220 12.89 4.60 12.32
N ARG A 221 13.02 5.25 11.16
CA ARG A 221 12.31 6.50 10.83
C ARG A 221 10.98 6.19 10.14
N GLU A 222 10.11 5.46 10.81
CA GLU A 222 8.88 4.91 10.22
C GLU A 222 7.86 6.01 9.86
N GLY A 223 7.77 7.08 10.64
CA GLY A 223 6.90 8.22 10.31
C GLY A 223 7.30 8.89 8.99
N ALA A 224 8.60 9.03 8.72
CA ALA A 224 9.09 9.56 7.45
C ALA A 224 8.80 8.59 6.30
N LEU A 225 9.00 7.28 6.53
CA LEU A 225 8.67 6.26 5.54
C LEU A 225 7.16 6.28 5.23
N GLN A 226 6.33 6.34 6.27
CA GLN A 226 4.87 6.38 6.13
C GLN A 226 4.44 7.59 5.31
N THR A 227 4.98 8.78 5.64
CA THR A 227 4.73 10.02 4.89
C THR A 227 5.14 9.86 3.43
N ALA A 228 6.35 9.29 3.19
CA ALA A 228 6.86 9.06 1.83
C ALA A 228 5.99 8.07 1.05
N LEU A 229 5.47 7.02 1.69
CA LEU A 229 4.59 6.05 1.05
C LEU A 229 3.23 6.66 0.73
N ILE A 230 2.67 7.46 1.65
CA ILE A 230 1.37 8.12 1.47
C ILE A 230 1.45 9.11 0.30
N ILE A 231 2.45 10.01 0.29
CA ILE A 231 2.65 10.96 -0.83
C ILE A 231 3.04 10.20 -2.10
N GLY A 232 3.91 9.20 -1.94
CA GLY A 232 4.41 8.36 -3.03
C GLY A 232 3.31 7.60 -3.76
N SER A 233 2.21 7.28 -3.08
CA SER A 233 1.06 6.59 -3.70
C SER A 233 0.50 7.38 -4.88
N VAL A 234 0.47 8.72 -4.78
CA VAL A 234 0.01 9.59 -5.88
C VAL A 234 0.95 9.47 -7.09
N PHE A 235 2.28 9.47 -6.84
CA PHE A 235 3.27 9.32 -7.91
C PHE A 235 3.24 7.92 -8.52
N VAL A 236 3.03 6.87 -7.70
CA VAL A 236 2.93 5.48 -8.18
C VAL A 236 1.72 5.34 -9.11
N GLY A 237 0.57 5.92 -8.73
CA GLY A 237 -0.64 5.94 -9.57
C GLY A 237 -0.40 6.71 -10.87
N ALA A 238 0.16 7.92 -10.78
CA ALA A 238 0.47 8.76 -11.94
C ALA A 238 1.40 8.04 -12.92
N PHE A 239 2.49 7.45 -12.41
CA PHE A 239 3.45 6.70 -13.25
C PHE A 239 2.83 5.44 -13.84
N GLY A 240 1.97 4.77 -13.08
CA GLY A 240 1.19 3.64 -13.57
C GLY A 240 0.34 4.06 -14.77
N MET A 241 -0.40 5.17 -14.63
CA MET A 241 -1.25 5.71 -15.71
C MET A 241 -0.42 6.09 -16.94
N TRP A 242 0.77 6.66 -16.78
CA TRP A 242 1.73 6.88 -17.87
C TRP A 242 2.08 5.58 -18.61
N LYS A 243 2.13 4.45 -17.88
CA LYS A 243 2.54 3.14 -18.42
C LYS A 243 1.39 2.37 -19.07
N VAL A 244 0.13 2.61 -18.69
CA VAL A 244 -1.03 1.84 -19.19
C VAL A 244 -1.08 1.85 -20.72
N PRO A 245 -1.15 3.00 -21.42
CA PRO A 245 -1.26 2.98 -22.89
C PRO A 245 0.10 2.95 -23.60
N ALA A 246 1.17 2.55 -22.94
CA ALA A 246 2.51 2.49 -23.55
C ALA A 246 2.53 1.48 -24.72
N GLY A 247 2.91 1.94 -25.89
CA GLY A 247 2.87 1.18 -27.13
C GLY A 247 1.66 1.49 -28.02
N TYR A 248 0.67 2.22 -27.49
CA TYR A 248 -0.55 2.59 -28.22
C TYR A 248 -0.68 4.10 -28.42
N PHE A 249 -0.31 4.88 -27.38
CA PHE A 249 -0.40 6.36 -27.42
C PHE A 249 1.00 6.95 -27.53
N SER A 250 1.09 8.12 -28.18
CA SER A 250 2.31 8.92 -28.21
C SER A 250 2.71 9.40 -26.81
N LEU A 251 3.95 9.84 -26.68
CA LEU A 251 4.44 10.33 -25.39
C LEU A 251 3.63 11.53 -24.87
N ARG A 252 3.15 12.40 -25.79
CA ARG A 252 2.32 13.57 -25.42
C ARG A 252 0.95 13.16 -24.91
N ALA A 253 0.30 12.24 -25.59
CA ALA A 253 -1.02 11.73 -25.18
C ALA A 253 -0.93 11.01 -23.81
N ARG A 254 0.13 10.25 -23.59
CA ARG A 254 0.39 9.58 -22.31
C ARG A 254 0.60 10.61 -21.17
N ALA A 255 1.32 11.70 -21.46
CA ALA A 255 1.56 12.78 -20.50
C ALA A 255 0.24 13.47 -20.09
N ILE A 256 -0.65 13.72 -21.06
CA ILE A 256 -1.98 14.30 -20.78
C ILE A 256 -2.82 13.33 -19.92
N GLY A 257 -2.85 12.03 -20.25
CA GLY A 257 -3.57 11.03 -19.44
C GLY A 257 -3.05 10.98 -18.01
N MET A 258 -1.73 10.99 -17.83
CA MET A 258 -1.09 11.05 -16.52
C MET A 258 -1.47 12.33 -15.75
N ALA A 259 -1.38 13.48 -16.40
CA ALA A 259 -1.74 14.77 -15.80
C ALA A 259 -3.21 14.81 -15.39
N MET A 260 -4.10 14.26 -16.24
CA MET A 260 -5.52 14.14 -15.93
C MET A 260 -5.77 13.27 -14.71
N TYR A 261 -5.03 12.14 -14.57
CA TYR A 261 -5.13 11.27 -13.41
C TYR A 261 -4.81 12.00 -12.11
N VAL A 262 -3.74 12.79 -12.12
CA VAL A 262 -3.31 13.60 -10.97
C VAL A 262 -4.27 14.78 -10.73
N ALA A 263 -4.92 15.29 -11.78
CA ALA A 263 -5.86 16.42 -11.69
C ALA A 263 -7.18 16.07 -11.00
N VAL A 264 -7.55 14.78 -10.93
CA VAL A 264 -8.76 14.32 -10.23
C VAL A 264 -8.62 14.65 -8.74
N PRO A 265 -9.63 15.25 -8.07
CA PRO A 265 -9.54 15.58 -6.64
C PRO A 265 -9.40 14.39 -5.69
N LEU A 266 -9.74 13.18 -6.12
CA LEU A 266 -9.86 11.96 -5.32
C LEU A 266 -8.67 11.70 -4.39
N PRO A 267 -7.39 11.64 -4.87
CA PRO A 267 -6.28 11.34 -3.94
C PRO A 267 -6.08 12.42 -2.88
N TYR A 268 -6.42 13.67 -3.18
CA TYR A 268 -6.27 14.78 -2.24
C TYR A 268 -7.38 14.77 -1.17
N VAL A 269 -8.60 14.37 -1.57
CA VAL A 269 -9.69 14.12 -0.64
C VAL A 269 -9.33 12.95 0.29
N ALA A 270 -8.74 11.88 -0.26
CA ALA A 270 -8.27 10.74 0.55
C ALA A 270 -7.15 11.16 1.52
N LEU A 271 -6.25 12.07 1.08
CA LEU A 271 -5.21 12.65 1.95
C LEU A 271 -5.83 13.50 3.07
N SER A 272 -6.81 14.35 2.74
CA SER A 272 -7.44 15.24 3.73
C SER A 272 -8.25 14.46 4.78
N LYS A 273 -8.84 13.33 4.38
CA LYS A 273 -9.69 12.49 5.25
C LYS A 273 -8.94 11.34 5.92
N GLY A 274 -7.67 11.14 5.60
CA GLY A 274 -6.89 10.03 6.16
C GLY A 274 -7.31 8.66 5.65
N ARG A 275 -7.75 8.54 4.39
CA ARG A 275 -8.23 7.27 3.82
C ARG A 275 -7.11 6.55 3.07
N LEU A 276 -6.32 5.76 3.80
CA LEU A 276 -5.18 5.02 3.24
C LEU A 276 -5.63 3.99 2.19
N SER A 277 -6.72 3.29 2.45
CA SER A 277 -7.25 2.27 1.54
C SER A 277 -7.59 2.85 0.16
N ASP A 278 -8.20 4.04 0.11
CA ASP A 278 -8.53 4.73 -1.14
C ASP A 278 -7.26 5.11 -1.91
N LEU A 279 -6.23 5.60 -1.21
CA LEU A 279 -4.94 5.96 -1.81
C LEU A 279 -4.22 4.74 -2.38
N LEU A 280 -4.23 3.62 -1.66
CA LEU A 280 -3.59 2.38 -2.13
C LEU A 280 -4.30 1.83 -3.37
N VAL A 281 -5.62 1.87 -3.41
CA VAL A 281 -6.40 1.48 -4.59
C VAL A 281 -6.10 2.43 -5.77
N TYR A 282 -6.11 3.75 -5.53
CA TYR A 282 -5.75 4.75 -6.54
C TYR A 282 -4.35 4.47 -7.11
N ALA A 283 -3.37 4.18 -6.25
CA ALA A 283 -2.00 3.87 -6.68
C ALA A 283 -1.93 2.57 -7.49
N ALA A 284 -2.74 1.55 -7.13
CA ALA A 284 -2.65 0.21 -7.68
C ALA A 284 -3.41 0.03 -9.00
N LEU A 285 -4.55 0.70 -9.19
CA LEU A 285 -5.44 0.45 -10.33
C LEU A 285 -4.78 0.63 -11.70
N PRO A 286 -3.97 1.67 -11.96
CA PRO A 286 -3.30 1.77 -13.26
C PRO A 286 -2.39 0.56 -13.56
N TRP A 287 -1.77 -0.03 -12.53
CA TRP A 287 -0.92 -1.21 -12.71
C TRP A 287 -1.77 -2.44 -13.05
N VAL A 288 -2.96 -2.58 -12.46
CA VAL A 288 -3.93 -3.63 -12.84
C VAL A 288 -4.29 -3.48 -14.33
N LEU A 289 -4.65 -2.27 -14.75
CA LEU A 289 -4.95 -2.00 -16.16
C LEU A 289 -3.75 -2.30 -17.06
N ARG A 290 -2.54 -1.98 -16.62
CA ARG A 290 -1.30 -2.31 -17.35
C ARG A 290 -1.12 -3.83 -17.50
N LEU A 291 -1.46 -4.62 -16.46
CA LEU A 291 -1.41 -6.08 -16.52
C LEU A 291 -2.46 -6.61 -17.52
N PHE A 292 -3.67 -6.03 -17.56
CA PHE A 292 -4.69 -6.38 -18.55
C PHE A 292 -4.23 -6.09 -19.99
N VAL A 293 -3.61 -4.93 -20.22
CA VAL A 293 -3.04 -4.57 -21.52
C VAL A 293 -1.94 -5.56 -21.93
N ARG A 294 -1.11 -6.00 -20.97
CA ARG A 294 -0.08 -7.02 -21.25
C ARG A 294 -0.68 -8.39 -21.53
N ALA A 295 -1.79 -8.73 -20.88
CA ALA A 295 -2.52 -9.99 -21.16
C ALA A 295 -3.08 -9.98 -22.59
N ASP A 296 -3.63 -8.84 -23.04
CA ASP A 296 -4.14 -8.62 -24.39
C ASP A 296 -3.07 -8.88 -25.48
N SER A 297 -1.78 -8.68 -25.16
CA SER A 297 -0.70 -8.85 -26.14
C SER A 297 -0.37 -10.30 -26.51
N GLY A 298 -1.11 -11.27 -25.95
CA GLY A 298 -1.01 -12.68 -26.36
C GLY A 298 0.28 -13.37 -25.97
N LEU A 299 0.86 -13.00 -24.84
CA LEU A 299 2.09 -13.60 -24.30
C LEU A 299 1.91 -15.12 -24.09
N ARG A 300 2.96 -15.88 -24.39
CA ARG A 300 2.98 -17.36 -24.25
C ARG A 300 4.24 -17.82 -23.50
N GLY A 301 4.17 -19.03 -22.98
CA GLY A 301 5.30 -19.68 -22.31
C GLY A 301 5.78 -18.91 -21.09
N ALA A 302 7.07 -18.82 -20.91
CA ALA A 302 7.70 -18.20 -19.73
C ALA A 302 7.29 -16.75 -19.49
N LYS A 303 7.00 -15.97 -20.55
CA LYS A 303 6.52 -14.59 -20.41
C LYS A 303 5.10 -14.52 -19.83
N GLN A 304 4.27 -15.48 -20.18
CA GLN A 304 2.92 -15.62 -19.60
C GLN A 304 3.00 -15.99 -18.12
N THR A 305 3.84 -16.99 -17.78
CA THR A 305 4.06 -17.37 -16.36
C THR A 305 4.56 -16.19 -15.55
N GLN A 306 5.52 -15.43 -16.08
CA GLN A 306 6.03 -14.23 -15.43
C GLN A 306 4.95 -13.17 -15.23
N LEU A 307 4.09 -12.97 -16.23
CA LEU A 307 2.95 -12.04 -16.13
C LEU A 307 2.00 -12.47 -15.02
N LEU A 308 1.62 -13.75 -14.98
CA LEU A 308 0.72 -14.28 -13.95
C LEU A 308 1.35 -14.19 -12.57
N ALA A 309 2.63 -14.56 -12.42
CA ALA A 309 3.35 -14.46 -11.14
C ALA A 309 3.43 -12.99 -10.66
N THR A 310 3.70 -12.06 -11.57
CA THR A 310 3.73 -10.62 -11.25
C THR A 310 2.34 -10.15 -10.79
N SER A 311 1.30 -10.62 -11.46
CA SER A 311 -0.09 -10.27 -11.12
C SER A 311 -0.47 -10.80 -9.73
N VAL A 312 -0.09 -12.04 -9.42
CA VAL A 312 -0.32 -12.68 -8.11
C VAL A 312 0.40 -11.91 -7.00
N LEU A 313 1.71 -11.67 -7.19
CA LEU A 313 2.53 -10.96 -6.19
C LEU A 313 1.97 -9.56 -5.91
N PHE A 314 1.65 -8.83 -6.98
CA PHE A 314 1.08 -7.48 -6.88
C PHE A 314 -0.25 -7.50 -6.13
N ALA A 315 -1.16 -8.40 -6.51
CA ALA A 315 -2.48 -8.50 -5.87
C ALA A 315 -2.35 -8.91 -4.40
N ALA A 316 -1.44 -9.85 -4.07
CA ALA A 316 -1.25 -10.33 -2.70
C ALA A 316 -0.74 -9.23 -1.77
N VAL A 317 0.17 -8.38 -2.25
CA VAL A 317 0.72 -7.25 -1.49
C VAL A 317 -0.37 -6.21 -1.22
N VAL A 318 -1.14 -5.80 -2.24
CA VAL A 318 -2.21 -4.80 -2.08
C VAL A 318 -3.32 -5.37 -1.19
N PHE A 319 -3.72 -6.62 -1.41
CA PHE A 319 -4.76 -7.33 -0.64
C PHE A 319 -4.41 -7.38 0.85
N ALA A 320 -3.13 -7.54 1.19
CA ALA A 320 -2.69 -7.59 2.59
C ALA A 320 -3.06 -6.31 3.35
N PHE A 321 -3.16 -5.16 2.66
CA PHE A 321 -3.53 -3.87 3.27
C PHE A 321 -4.96 -3.44 2.95
N VAL A 322 -5.49 -3.85 1.78
CA VAL A 322 -6.84 -3.49 1.33
C VAL A 322 -7.55 -4.78 0.88
N PRO A 323 -8.21 -5.49 1.81
CA PRO A 323 -8.87 -6.77 1.45
C PRO A 323 -9.95 -6.63 0.36
N THR A 324 -10.64 -5.48 0.29
CA THR A 324 -11.66 -5.17 -0.72
C THR A 324 -11.10 -5.05 -2.15
N PHE A 325 -9.76 -4.99 -2.29
CA PHE A 325 -9.09 -4.82 -3.59
C PHE A 325 -9.46 -5.91 -4.60
N LEU A 326 -9.68 -7.15 -4.15
CA LEU A 326 -10.03 -8.24 -5.07
C LEU A 326 -11.41 -8.01 -5.73
N ALA A 327 -12.39 -7.52 -4.97
CA ALA A 327 -13.70 -7.15 -5.50
C ALA A 327 -13.56 -6.03 -6.56
N ILE A 328 -12.69 -5.06 -6.28
CA ILE A 328 -12.40 -3.95 -7.19
C ILE A 328 -11.77 -4.47 -8.49
N VAL A 329 -10.79 -5.39 -8.40
CA VAL A 329 -10.12 -5.99 -9.57
C VAL A 329 -11.13 -6.72 -10.46
N ILE A 330 -12.04 -7.48 -9.85
CA ILE A 330 -13.11 -8.20 -10.58
C ILE A 330 -14.00 -7.18 -11.31
N TRP A 331 -14.44 -6.14 -10.62
CA TRP A 331 -15.31 -5.11 -11.22
C TRP A 331 -14.62 -4.37 -12.37
N VAL A 332 -13.36 -3.97 -12.18
CA VAL A 332 -12.56 -3.30 -13.22
C VAL A 332 -12.42 -4.21 -14.46
N ALA A 333 -12.21 -5.52 -14.26
CA ALA A 333 -12.09 -6.48 -15.35
C ALA A 333 -13.41 -6.59 -16.13
N ILE A 334 -14.55 -6.61 -15.44
CA ILE A 334 -15.88 -6.63 -16.05
C ILE A 334 -16.06 -5.35 -16.91
N ALA A 335 -15.86 -4.19 -16.32
CA ALA A 335 -16.01 -2.90 -17.02
C ALA A 335 -15.06 -2.79 -18.21
N TRP A 336 -13.78 -3.19 -18.03
CA TRP A 336 -12.75 -3.15 -19.09
C TRP A 336 -13.10 -4.06 -20.27
N THR A 337 -13.60 -5.29 -19.96
CA THR A 337 -13.98 -6.24 -21.00
C THR A 337 -15.24 -5.80 -21.74
N ILE A 338 -16.25 -5.29 -21.02
CA ILE A 338 -17.48 -4.77 -21.65
C ILE A 338 -17.12 -3.63 -22.63
N GLY A 339 -16.28 -2.66 -22.19
CA GLY A 339 -15.82 -1.58 -23.06
C GLY A 339 -15.07 -2.09 -24.30
N GLY A 340 -14.29 -3.15 -24.15
CA GLY A 340 -13.60 -3.80 -25.26
C GLY A 340 -14.57 -4.48 -26.23
N LEU A 341 -15.56 -5.23 -25.69
CA LEU A 341 -16.55 -5.93 -26.49
C LEU A 341 -17.43 -4.97 -27.31
N VAL A 342 -17.78 -3.81 -26.73
CA VAL A 342 -18.51 -2.74 -27.45
C VAL A 342 -17.71 -2.29 -28.66
N ALA A 343 -16.39 -2.23 -28.56
CA ALA A 343 -15.49 -1.90 -29.68
C ALA A 343 -15.15 -3.12 -30.55
N ARG A 344 -15.84 -4.25 -30.39
CA ARG A 344 -15.67 -5.51 -31.14
C ARG A 344 -14.28 -6.15 -30.97
N VAL A 345 -13.71 -6.02 -29.79
CA VAL A 345 -12.48 -6.73 -29.41
C VAL A 345 -12.77 -8.23 -29.31
N ASN A 346 -11.81 -9.07 -29.73
CA ASN A 346 -11.94 -10.53 -29.73
C ASN A 346 -12.16 -11.09 -28.32
N ILE A 347 -13.09 -12.02 -28.18
CA ILE A 347 -13.42 -12.71 -26.92
C ILE A 347 -12.21 -13.44 -26.32
N ARG A 348 -11.24 -13.81 -27.14
CA ARG A 348 -9.97 -14.42 -26.65
C ARG A 348 -9.20 -13.46 -25.74
N GLN A 349 -9.31 -12.15 -25.96
CA GLN A 349 -8.68 -11.14 -25.09
C GLN A 349 -9.41 -11.07 -23.75
N ALA A 350 -10.75 -11.16 -23.76
CA ALA A 350 -11.52 -11.24 -22.50
C ALA A 350 -11.12 -12.47 -21.67
N ALA A 351 -10.92 -13.63 -22.34
CA ALA A 351 -10.45 -14.85 -21.67
C ALA A 351 -9.04 -14.69 -21.10
N ALA A 352 -8.15 -13.94 -21.78
CA ALA A 352 -6.80 -13.66 -21.26
C ALA A 352 -6.85 -12.78 -20.01
N ILE A 353 -7.71 -11.77 -19.99
CA ILE A 353 -7.94 -10.93 -18.81
C ILE A 353 -8.51 -11.78 -17.67
N GLY A 354 -9.50 -12.64 -17.97
CA GLY A 354 -10.08 -13.55 -16.99
C GLY A 354 -9.05 -14.43 -16.30
N ARG A 355 -8.06 -14.95 -17.04
CA ARG A 355 -6.97 -15.74 -16.47
C ARG A 355 -6.10 -14.93 -15.51
N VAL A 356 -5.80 -13.68 -15.86
CA VAL A 356 -5.02 -12.77 -14.99
C VAL A 356 -5.81 -12.46 -13.72
N VAL A 357 -7.10 -12.14 -13.83
CA VAL A 357 -7.97 -11.86 -12.68
C VAL A 357 -8.10 -13.10 -11.78
N PHE A 358 -8.33 -14.27 -12.38
CA PHE A 358 -8.40 -15.54 -11.64
C PHE A 358 -7.09 -15.78 -10.87
N ALA A 359 -5.95 -15.60 -11.53
CA ALA A 359 -4.65 -15.73 -10.89
C ALA A 359 -4.48 -14.71 -9.73
N MET A 360 -4.87 -13.43 -9.95
CA MET A 360 -4.79 -12.40 -8.92
C MET A 360 -5.64 -12.78 -7.70
N VAL A 361 -6.91 -13.17 -7.92
CA VAL A 361 -7.84 -13.48 -6.84
C VAL A 361 -7.38 -14.72 -6.07
N VAL A 362 -7.21 -15.84 -6.79
CA VAL A 362 -6.83 -17.12 -6.16
C VAL A 362 -5.45 -17.01 -5.53
N GLY A 363 -4.49 -16.41 -6.25
CA GLY A 363 -3.12 -16.26 -5.76
C GLY A 363 -3.03 -15.38 -4.52
N ALA A 364 -3.74 -14.25 -4.48
CA ALA A 364 -3.76 -13.37 -3.31
C ALA A 364 -4.39 -14.07 -2.09
N LEU A 365 -5.49 -14.80 -2.30
CA LEU A 365 -6.14 -15.57 -1.22
C LEU A 365 -5.21 -16.68 -0.72
N VAL A 366 -4.55 -17.42 -1.62
CA VAL A 366 -3.64 -18.52 -1.25
C VAL A 366 -2.41 -18.00 -0.51
N LEU A 367 -1.81 -16.90 -0.98
CA LEU A 367 -0.62 -16.32 -0.32
C LEU A 367 -0.95 -15.74 1.06
N ASN A 368 -2.21 -15.40 1.33
CA ASN A 368 -2.66 -14.91 2.62
C ASN A 368 -3.59 -15.92 3.33
N ALA A 369 -3.61 -17.18 2.89
CA ALA A 369 -4.58 -18.21 3.30
C ALA A 369 -4.68 -18.42 4.81
N PRO A 370 -3.56 -18.52 5.59
CA PRO A 370 -3.70 -18.76 7.04
C PRO A 370 -4.50 -17.67 7.75
N TRP A 371 -4.32 -16.39 7.36
CA TRP A 371 -5.10 -15.28 7.91
C TRP A 371 -6.53 -15.26 7.34
N VAL A 372 -6.67 -15.41 6.02
CA VAL A 372 -7.96 -15.35 5.31
C VAL A 372 -8.90 -16.45 5.81
N SER A 373 -8.40 -17.66 6.07
CA SER A 373 -9.22 -18.81 6.47
C SER A 373 -9.97 -18.57 7.80
N GLN A 374 -9.47 -17.66 8.64
CA GLN A 374 -10.11 -17.34 9.93
C GLN A 374 -11.46 -16.63 9.76
N PHE A 375 -11.73 -16.05 8.59
CA PHE A 375 -12.98 -15.37 8.29
C PHE A 375 -14.02 -16.28 7.62
N ALA A 376 -13.70 -17.57 7.41
CA ALA A 376 -14.59 -18.50 6.71
C ALA A 376 -15.94 -18.69 7.44
N ASN A 377 -15.95 -18.59 8.76
CA ASN A 377 -17.13 -18.77 9.60
C ASN A 377 -17.64 -17.47 10.21
N SER A 378 -17.20 -16.30 9.72
CA SER A 378 -17.57 -14.98 10.24
C SER A 378 -18.02 -14.08 9.10
N LYS A 379 -18.23 -12.82 9.35
CA LYS A 379 -18.72 -11.82 8.37
C LYS A 379 -17.68 -11.54 7.26
N TRP A 380 -17.31 -12.60 6.47
CA TRP A 380 -16.31 -12.49 5.40
C TRP A 380 -16.67 -11.47 4.33
N MET A 381 -17.97 -11.29 4.08
CA MET A 381 -18.43 -10.32 3.08
C MET A 381 -18.05 -8.89 3.49
N ASP A 382 -18.24 -8.55 4.75
CA ASP A 382 -17.90 -7.22 5.27
C ASP A 382 -16.41 -6.95 5.16
N GLN A 383 -15.58 -7.98 5.35
CA GLN A 383 -14.13 -7.85 5.30
C GLN A 383 -13.56 -7.78 3.88
N PHE A 384 -14.05 -8.63 2.95
CA PHE A 384 -13.43 -8.81 1.64
C PHE A 384 -14.19 -8.12 0.48
N ILE A 385 -15.48 -7.84 0.66
CA ILE A 385 -16.25 -7.11 -0.35
C ILE A 385 -16.46 -5.67 0.10
N GLY A 386 -16.76 -5.47 1.38
CA GLY A 386 -17.02 -4.16 1.96
C GLY A 386 -18.30 -4.15 2.77
N SER A 387 -18.51 -3.11 3.54
CA SER A 387 -19.70 -2.96 4.37
C SER A 387 -20.94 -2.72 3.53
N GLN A 388 -22.07 -3.19 4.01
CA GLN A 388 -23.36 -2.71 3.50
C GLN A 388 -23.47 -1.21 3.80
N ALA A 389 -23.75 -0.44 2.77
CA ALA A 389 -23.87 1.01 2.91
C ALA A 389 -25.08 1.35 3.76
N ALA A 390 -24.87 1.50 5.04
CA ALA A 390 -25.86 2.06 5.94
C ALA A 390 -25.57 3.55 6.09
N SER A 391 -25.59 4.26 4.99
CA SER A 391 -25.47 5.70 5.08
C SER A 391 -26.86 6.29 5.27
N ILE A 392 -27.09 6.80 6.44
CA ILE A 392 -28.27 7.62 6.74
C ILE A 392 -28.21 8.90 5.91
N GLN A 393 -27.01 9.36 5.61
CA GLN A 393 -26.82 10.44 4.65
C GLN A 393 -26.48 9.84 3.29
N ARG A 394 -27.46 9.83 2.40
CA ARG A 394 -27.24 9.55 1.00
C ARG A 394 -26.26 10.59 0.47
N VAL A 395 -25.14 10.11 -0.03
CA VAL A 395 -24.20 10.98 -0.72
C VAL A 395 -24.83 11.31 -2.08
N GLY A 396 -25.22 12.55 -2.28
CA GLY A 396 -25.88 12.96 -3.52
C GLY A 396 -25.01 12.67 -4.75
N LEU A 397 -25.65 12.26 -5.85
CA LEU A 397 -25.00 11.96 -7.12
C LEU A 397 -24.02 13.05 -7.55
N ALA A 398 -24.38 14.30 -7.34
CA ALA A 398 -23.54 15.46 -7.68
C ALA A 398 -22.24 15.44 -6.85
N GLN A 399 -22.34 15.11 -5.58
CA GLN A 399 -21.16 15.02 -4.69
C GLN A 399 -20.25 13.86 -5.06
N LEU A 400 -20.82 12.71 -5.40
CA LEU A 400 -20.06 11.54 -5.85
C LEU A 400 -19.35 11.84 -7.18
N ALA A 401 -20.04 12.51 -8.12
CA ALA A 401 -19.48 12.88 -9.43
C ALA A 401 -18.33 13.88 -9.29
N GLN A 402 -18.28 14.61 -8.19
CA GLN A 402 -17.24 15.59 -7.91
C GLN A 402 -15.98 15.00 -7.22
N UNK A 403 -16.18 13.81 -6.81
CA UNK A 403 -15.31 13.28 -6.33
C UNK A 403 -14.86 13.69 -5.20
N ASP A 404 -15.42 14.53 -4.61
CA ASP A 404 -14.93 15.19 -3.40
C ASP A 404 -15.76 14.87 -2.15
N GLY A 405 -16.86 14.14 -2.31
CA GLY A 405 -17.75 13.85 -1.21
C GLY A 405 -18.31 15.12 -0.53
N GLY A 406 -18.33 16.24 -1.23
CA GLY A 406 -18.86 17.50 -0.74
C GLY A 406 -17.89 18.37 0.05
N LEU A 407 -16.61 18.02 0.10
CA LEU A 407 -15.59 18.81 0.80
C LEU A 407 -15.31 20.17 0.14
N LEU A 408 -15.41 20.23 -1.19
CA LEU A 408 -15.01 21.41 -1.95
C LEU A 408 -16.21 22.32 -2.22
N ARG A 409 -16.05 23.60 -1.90
CA ARG A 409 -17.08 24.62 -2.12
C ARG A 409 -17.47 24.75 -3.59
N PHE A 410 -16.54 24.55 -4.52
CA PHE A 410 -16.72 24.64 -5.96
C PHE A 410 -16.53 23.30 -6.68
N GLY A 411 -16.78 22.19 -5.98
CA GLY A 411 -16.55 20.84 -6.47
C GLY A 411 -17.28 20.49 -7.77
N ILE A 412 -18.43 21.14 -8.03
CA ILE A 412 -19.23 20.96 -9.25
C ILE A 412 -18.39 21.22 -10.51
N ILE A 413 -17.37 22.08 -10.42
CA ILE A 413 -16.47 22.42 -11.52
C ILE A 413 -15.66 21.18 -11.96
N ALA A 414 -15.40 20.22 -11.04
CA ALA A 414 -14.69 18.98 -11.37
C ALA A 414 -15.43 18.13 -12.41
N LEU A 415 -16.74 18.34 -12.62
CA LEU A 415 -17.49 17.68 -13.70
C LEU A 415 -16.89 17.95 -15.09
N GLY A 416 -16.14 19.06 -15.25
CA GLY A 416 -15.38 19.34 -16.49
C GLY A 416 -14.40 18.24 -16.87
N LEU A 417 -13.91 17.46 -15.88
CA LEU A 417 -12.98 16.34 -16.13
C LEU A 417 -13.64 15.17 -16.87
N TYR A 418 -14.98 15.09 -16.89
CA TYR A 418 -15.73 14.01 -17.55
C TYR A 418 -15.88 14.28 -19.06
N ILE A 419 -15.86 15.54 -19.48
CA ILE A 419 -16.14 15.94 -20.87
C ILE A 419 -15.18 15.26 -21.88
N PRO A 420 -13.86 15.16 -21.63
CA PRO A 420 -12.97 14.47 -22.56
C PRO A 420 -13.34 13.00 -22.82
N VAL A 421 -13.91 12.30 -21.85
CA VAL A 421 -14.33 10.89 -22.02
C VAL A 421 -15.43 10.80 -23.08
N PHE A 422 -16.48 11.61 -22.95
CA PHE A 422 -17.61 11.61 -23.88
C PHE A 422 -17.17 12.09 -25.28
N VAL A 423 -16.37 13.16 -25.32
CA VAL A 423 -15.85 13.70 -26.59
C VAL A 423 -14.95 12.67 -27.30
N SER A 424 -14.11 11.94 -26.53
CA SER A 424 -13.21 10.94 -27.10
C SER A 424 -13.98 9.84 -27.85
N VAL A 425 -15.10 9.37 -27.30
CA VAL A 425 -15.92 8.31 -27.96
C VAL A 425 -16.51 8.80 -29.31
N VAL A 426 -16.89 10.08 -29.36
CA VAL A 426 -17.50 10.66 -30.57
C VAL A 426 -16.45 10.91 -31.67
N VAL A 427 -15.24 11.31 -31.25
CA VAL A 427 -14.23 11.85 -32.18
C VAL A 427 -13.22 10.78 -32.62
N THR A 428 -12.85 9.84 -31.72
CA THR A 428 -11.77 8.87 -32.00
C THR A 428 -12.21 7.75 -32.95
N ARG A 429 -11.22 7.11 -33.59
CA ARG A 429 -11.42 6.04 -34.58
C ARG A 429 -10.37 4.96 -34.40
N SER A 430 -10.64 3.77 -34.94
CA SER A 430 -9.70 2.65 -34.98
C SER A 430 -9.24 2.23 -33.55
N THR A 431 -7.94 2.15 -33.31
CA THR A 431 -7.35 1.72 -32.02
C THR A 431 -7.66 2.68 -30.88
N THR A 432 -7.68 3.99 -31.13
CA THR A 432 -8.03 4.99 -30.12
C THR A 432 -9.49 4.87 -29.67
N PHE A 433 -10.39 4.42 -30.55
CA PHE A 433 -11.80 4.15 -30.23
C PHE A 433 -11.95 3.05 -29.17
N ILE A 434 -11.12 2.00 -29.26
CA ILE A 434 -11.12 0.90 -28.25
C ILE A 434 -10.78 1.49 -26.85
N TRP A 435 -9.81 2.39 -26.78
CA TRP A 435 -9.43 3.05 -25.52
C TRP A 435 -10.54 3.97 -25.01
N ALA A 436 -11.20 4.71 -25.91
CA ALA A 436 -12.33 5.59 -25.58
C ALA A 436 -13.52 4.80 -25.02
N THR A 437 -13.87 3.64 -25.63
CA THR A 437 -14.99 2.80 -25.16
C THR A 437 -14.65 2.14 -23.83
N ARG A 438 -13.41 1.70 -23.61
CA ARG A 438 -12.95 1.15 -22.33
C ARG A 438 -12.98 2.23 -21.23
N SER A 439 -12.54 3.44 -21.55
CA SER A 439 -12.62 4.61 -20.68
C SER A 439 -14.08 4.89 -20.28
N LEU A 440 -14.97 4.98 -21.28
CA LEU A 440 -16.40 5.25 -21.04
C LEU A 440 -17.03 4.15 -20.17
N SER A 441 -16.72 2.88 -20.42
CA SER A 441 -17.31 1.78 -19.64
C SER A 441 -16.83 1.79 -18.19
N LEU A 442 -15.56 2.13 -17.92
CA LEU A 442 -15.06 2.30 -16.54
C LEU A 442 -15.84 3.40 -15.83
N VAL A 443 -16.08 4.53 -16.48
CA VAL A 443 -16.80 5.67 -15.88
C VAL A 443 -18.28 5.36 -15.70
N VAL A 444 -18.95 4.90 -16.75
CA VAL A 444 -20.42 4.74 -16.75
C VAL A 444 -20.84 3.55 -15.88
N LEU A 445 -20.24 2.37 -16.07
CA LEU A 445 -20.63 1.17 -15.31
C LEU A 445 -20.35 1.33 -13.82
N THR A 446 -19.22 1.93 -13.49
CA THR A 446 -18.89 2.19 -12.06
C THR A 446 -19.80 3.28 -11.50
N GLY A 447 -20.05 4.33 -12.26
CA GLY A 447 -21.02 5.38 -11.88
C GLY A 447 -22.41 4.81 -11.62
N MET A 448 -22.89 3.93 -12.52
CA MET A 448 -24.20 3.26 -12.35
C MET A 448 -24.22 2.37 -11.11
N LEU A 449 -23.11 1.66 -10.83
CA LEU A 449 -22.98 0.83 -9.63
C LEU A 449 -23.08 1.69 -8.35
N ILE A 450 -22.32 2.79 -8.32
CA ILE A 450 -22.33 3.72 -7.17
C ILE A 450 -23.75 4.28 -6.95
N VAL A 451 -24.41 4.70 -8.04
CA VAL A 451 -25.79 5.23 -8.01
C VAL A 451 -26.75 4.17 -7.47
N ALA A 452 -26.65 2.94 -7.96
CA ALA A 452 -27.55 1.85 -7.55
C ALA A 452 -27.40 1.50 -6.07
N ILE A 453 -26.18 1.58 -5.55
CA ILE A 453 -25.89 1.37 -4.12
C ILE A 453 -26.41 2.56 -3.30
N ASP A 454 -26.09 3.80 -3.70
CA ASP A 454 -26.47 5.01 -2.97
C ASP A 454 -28.00 5.20 -2.92
N ALA A 455 -28.69 4.84 -4.01
CA ALA A 455 -30.17 4.88 -4.07
C ALA A 455 -30.83 3.68 -3.37
N ASN A 456 -30.02 2.77 -2.79
CA ASN A 456 -30.48 1.54 -2.12
C ASN A 456 -31.30 0.61 -3.05
N VAL A 457 -31.08 0.71 -4.36
CA VAL A 457 -31.65 -0.20 -5.36
C VAL A 457 -30.96 -1.58 -5.27
N LEU A 458 -29.63 -1.55 -5.03
CA LEU A 458 -28.83 -2.73 -4.77
C LEU A 458 -28.38 -2.71 -3.31
N ASN A 459 -29.03 -3.51 -2.47
CA ASN A 459 -28.64 -3.68 -1.07
C ASN A 459 -27.54 -4.75 -0.97
N ILE A 460 -26.37 -4.42 -1.47
CA ILE A 460 -25.23 -5.34 -1.49
C ILE A 460 -24.05 -4.74 -0.73
N ALA A 461 -23.21 -5.62 -0.20
CA ALA A 461 -21.90 -5.22 0.33
C ALA A 461 -21.04 -4.70 -0.82
N ALA A 462 -20.36 -3.59 -0.61
CA ALA A 462 -19.55 -2.95 -1.65
C ALA A 462 -18.32 -2.24 -1.04
N PRO A 463 -17.24 -2.09 -1.83
CA PRO A 463 -16.12 -1.27 -1.39
C PRO A 463 -16.54 0.20 -1.16
N ASN A 464 -15.73 0.92 -0.41
CA ASN A 464 -15.97 2.35 -0.14
C ASN A 464 -16.06 3.15 -1.45
N TYR A 465 -16.87 4.19 -1.44
CA TYR A 465 -17.07 5.06 -2.62
C TYR A 465 -15.75 5.62 -3.17
N GLY A 466 -14.79 5.96 -2.29
CA GLY A 466 -13.47 6.44 -2.72
C GLY A 466 -12.72 5.40 -3.55
N GLN A 467 -12.81 4.13 -3.17
CA GLN A 467 -12.20 3.01 -3.91
C GLN A 467 -12.86 2.83 -5.28
N LEU A 468 -14.19 2.93 -5.35
CA LEU A 468 -14.93 2.84 -6.61
C LEU A 468 -14.64 4.06 -7.51
N LEU A 469 -14.55 5.26 -6.94
CA LEU A 469 -14.23 6.48 -7.68
C LEU A 469 -12.80 6.44 -8.26
N ALA A 470 -11.88 5.65 -7.69
CA ALA A 470 -10.55 5.44 -8.29
C ALA A 470 -10.64 4.76 -9.66
N ILE A 471 -11.64 3.90 -9.86
CA ILE A 471 -11.92 3.29 -11.18
C ILE A 471 -12.38 4.37 -12.18
N VAL A 472 -13.26 5.26 -11.72
CA VAL A 472 -13.74 6.41 -12.52
C VAL A 472 -12.54 7.30 -12.90
N ALA A 473 -11.63 7.58 -11.94
CA ALA A 473 -10.42 8.38 -12.20
C ALA A 473 -9.55 7.76 -13.31
N CYS A 474 -9.38 6.42 -13.30
CA CYS A 474 -8.68 5.72 -14.39
C CYS A 474 -9.38 5.93 -15.74
N GLY A 475 -10.70 5.84 -15.74
CA GLY A 475 -11.51 6.11 -16.95
C GLY A 475 -11.30 7.54 -17.47
N LEU A 476 -11.41 8.54 -16.57
CA LEU A 476 -11.22 9.95 -16.94
C LEU A 476 -9.84 10.18 -17.59
N ALA A 477 -8.80 9.61 -16.98
CA ALA A 477 -7.41 9.75 -17.47
C ALA A 477 -7.22 9.08 -18.84
N LEU A 478 -7.79 7.89 -19.03
CA LEU A 478 -7.69 7.18 -20.31
C LEU A 478 -8.47 7.88 -21.43
N GLY A 479 -9.64 8.42 -21.10
CA GLY A 479 -10.44 9.19 -22.05
C GLY A 479 -9.73 10.47 -22.51
N ALA A 480 -9.12 11.20 -21.57
CA ALA A 480 -8.31 12.37 -21.88
C ALA A 480 -7.09 11.99 -22.74
N GLY A 481 -6.44 10.85 -22.40
CA GLY A 481 -5.32 10.32 -23.19
C GLY A 481 -5.73 9.91 -24.60
N ALA A 482 -6.90 9.27 -24.76
CA ALA A 482 -7.44 8.88 -26.07
C ALA A 482 -7.76 10.11 -26.93
N LEU A 483 -8.37 11.13 -26.32
CA LEU A 483 -8.65 12.41 -27.00
C LEU A 483 -7.35 13.09 -27.41
N ALA A 484 -6.35 13.12 -26.51
CA ALA A 484 -5.04 13.70 -26.80
C ALA A 484 -4.31 12.94 -27.92
N SER A 485 -4.43 11.60 -27.96
CA SER A 485 -3.85 10.78 -29.02
C SER A 485 -4.48 11.12 -30.37
N PHE A 486 -5.79 11.31 -30.40
CA PHE A 486 -6.48 11.75 -31.61
C PHE A 486 -5.94 13.12 -32.09
N VAL A 487 -5.75 14.06 -31.14
CA VAL A 487 -5.30 15.44 -31.48
C VAL A 487 -3.84 15.46 -31.96
N PHE A 488 -2.97 14.64 -31.38
CA PHE A 488 -1.53 14.73 -31.65
C PHE A 488 -1.00 13.72 -32.66
N ASP A 489 -1.68 12.58 -32.86
CA ASP A 489 -1.12 11.43 -33.58
C ASP A 489 -1.85 11.19 -34.92
N ASP A 490 -3.16 11.44 -34.98
CA ASP A 490 -3.89 11.32 -36.26
C ASP A 490 -3.55 12.50 -37.14
N GLU A 491 -3.01 12.22 -38.32
CA GLU A 491 -2.82 13.26 -39.36
C GLU A 491 -4.17 13.87 -39.66
N LEU A 492 -4.33 15.10 -39.20
CA LEU A 492 -5.54 15.88 -39.32
C LEU A 492 -5.80 16.18 -40.83
N THR A 493 -6.53 15.30 -41.46
CA THR A 493 -7.07 15.61 -42.78
C THR A 493 -8.01 16.81 -42.60
N LEU A 494 -7.71 17.84 -43.32
CA LEU A 494 -8.39 19.16 -43.33
C LEU A 494 -9.92 19.13 -43.57
N ALA A 495 -10.50 17.95 -43.78
CA ALA A 495 -11.87 17.77 -44.25
C ALA A 495 -12.96 18.03 -43.19
N TYR A 496 -12.65 17.95 -41.89
CA TYR A 496 -13.67 18.06 -40.82
C TYR A 496 -13.27 19.12 -39.79
N ARG A 497 -13.75 20.36 -39.94
CA ARG A 497 -13.48 21.48 -39.04
C ARG A 497 -14.37 21.50 -37.77
N TRP A 498 -15.47 20.71 -37.74
CA TRP A 498 -16.46 20.78 -36.67
C TRP A 498 -15.93 20.25 -35.32
N TRP A 499 -14.97 19.34 -35.31
CA TRP A 499 -14.42 18.77 -34.10
C TRP A 499 -13.52 19.75 -33.30
N LYS A 500 -12.94 20.74 -33.97
CA LYS A 500 -12.03 21.70 -33.33
C LYS A 500 -12.71 22.46 -32.17
N PRO A 501 -13.89 23.09 -32.33
CA PRO A 501 -14.54 23.75 -31.19
C PRO A 501 -14.90 22.74 -30.07
N VAL A 502 -15.34 21.52 -30.42
CA VAL A 502 -15.71 20.51 -29.44
C VAL A 502 -14.50 20.09 -28.59
N VAL A 503 -13.35 19.85 -29.23
CA VAL A 503 -12.11 19.53 -28.54
C VAL A 503 -11.62 20.72 -27.70
N SER A 504 -11.70 21.94 -28.25
CA SER A 504 -11.32 23.15 -27.51
C SER A 504 -12.19 23.31 -26.24
N CYS A 505 -13.50 23.10 -26.35
CA CYS A 505 -14.41 23.11 -25.19
C CYS A 505 -14.02 22.02 -24.16
N ALA A 506 -13.69 20.83 -24.63
CA ALA A 506 -13.25 19.75 -23.75
C ALA A 506 -11.96 20.10 -23.00
N VAL A 507 -10.99 20.70 -23.67
CA VAL A 507 -9.72 21.16 -23.08
C VAL A 507 -10.00 22.26 -22.04
N ILE A 508 -10.80 23.27 -22.40
CA ILE A 508 -11.15 24.37 -21.48
C ILE A 508 -11.86 23.83 -20.25
N ALA A 509 -12.84 22.94 -20.45
CA ALA A 509 -13.59 22.32 -19.36
C ALA A 509 -12.67 21.51 -18.42
N SER A 510 -11.71 20.78 -19.01
CA SER A 510 -10.72 20.05 -18.22
C SER A 510 -9.82 20.98 -17.39
N CYS A 511 -9.35 22.07 -18.00
CA CYS A 511 -8.52 23.06 -17.29
C CYS A 511 -9.29 23.69 -16.13
N ILE A 512 -10.57 23.99 -16.35
CA ILE A 512 -11.46 24.48 -15.28
C ILE A 512 -11.67 23.39 -14.23
N GLY A 513 -11.84 22.13 -14.65
CA GLY A 513 -12.05 20.97 -13.78
C GLY A 513 -10.90 20.64 -12.85
N VAL A 514 -9.68 21.15 -13.12
CA VAL A 514 -8.52 21.00 -12.24
C VAL A 514 -8.58 21.93 -11.02
N LEU A 515 -9.35 23.03 -11.10
CA LEU A 515 -9.35 24.08 -10.08
C LEU A 515 -9.70 23.56 -8.67
N PRO A 516 -10.64 22.62 -8.48
CA PRO A 516 -10.89 22.08 -7.13
C PRO A 516 -9.64 21.42 -6.51
N ALA A 517 -8.93 20.57 -7.26
CA ALA A 517 -7.67 19.94 -6.77
C ALA A 517 -6.60 21.01 -6.50
N ALA A 518 -6.51 22.04 -7.38
CA ALA A 518 -5.57 23.14 -7.21
C ALA A 518 -5.87 23.97 -5.96
N SER A 519 -7.16 24.18 -5.64
CA SER A 519 -7.55 24.91 -4.44
C SER A 519 -7.15 24.17 -3.16
N MET A 520 -7.19 22.84 -3.15
CA MET A 520 -6.74 22.03 -2.00
C MET A 520 -5.22 22.12 -1.82
N ALA A 521 -4.46 22.29 -2.90
CA ALA A 521 -3.00 22.37 -2.85
C ALA A 521 -2.48 23.66 -2.19
N VAL A 522 -3.27 24.75 -2.18
CA VAL A 522 -2.86 26.07 -1.70
C VAL A 522 -2.39 26.01 -0.24
N GLY A 523 -3.11 25.28 0.62
CA GLY A 523 -2.78 25.15 2.05
C GLY A 523 -1.49 24.37 2.33
N GLY A 524 -1.06 23.53 1.41
CA GLY A 524 0.15 22.71 1.58
C GLY A 524 -0.05 21.42 2.37
N SER A 525 -1.26 21.18 2.85
CA SER A 525 -1.66 19.97 3.60
C SER A 525 -2.90 19.31 3.00
N TRP A 526 -3.28 19.69 1.77
CA TRP A 526 -4.48 19.21 1.09
C TRP A 526 -5.76 19.36 1.95
N ASN A 527 -5.81 20.43 2.76
CA ASN A 527 -6.89 20.71 3.72
C ASN A 527 -7.04 19.64 4.81
N GLN A 528 -5.99 18.86 5.10
CA GLN A 528 -5.98 17.91 6.22
C GLN A 528 -6.05 18.71 7.54
N SER A 529 -6.89 18.27 8.45
CA SER A 529 -6.98 18.85 9.81
C SER A 529 -5.69 18.60 10.58
N GLN A 530 -5.26 19.56 11.36
CA GLN A 530 -4.10 19.41 12.23
C GLN A 530 -4.49 18.85 13.62
N THR A 531 -5.77 18.88 13.97
CA THR A 531 -6.26 18.27 15.21
C THR A 531 -6.36 16.76 15.01
N ALA A 532 -5.36 16.05 15.50
CA ALA A 532 -5.38 14.60 15.51
C ALA A 532 -6.10 14.09 16.75
N ILE A 533 -7.16 13.32 16.58
CA ILE A 533 -7.85 12.63 17.68
C ILE A 533 -6.86 11.72 18.42
N ALA A 534 -5.88 11.17 17.71
CA ALA A 534 -4.83 10.34 18.31
C ALA A 534 -4.11 11.03 19.47
N ASP A 535 -3.97 12.38 19.43
CA ASP A 535 -3.35 13.13 20.52
C ASP A 535 -4.26 13.19 21.76
N LEU A 536 -5.56 13.11 21.58
CA LEU A 536 -6.52 13.05 22.70
C LEU A 536 -6.50 11.66 23.35
N TYR A 537 -6.23 10.62 22.57
CA TYR A 537 -6.13 9.25 23.11
C TYR A 537 -4.87 9.06 23.96
N THR A 538 -3.84 9.88 23.79
CA THR A 538 -2.65 9.82 24.64
C THR A 538 -2.97 10.12 26.10
N GLN A 539 -4.06 10.84 26.35
CA GLN A 539 -4.51 11.09 27.73
C GLN A 539 -5.06 9.83 28.41
N LEU A 540 -5.50 8.85 27.63
CA LEU A 540 -5.98 7.56 28.12
C LEU A 540 -4.85 6.53 28.30
N GLN A 541 -3.67 6.82 27.75
CA GLN A 541 -2.53 5.88 27.73
C GLN A 541 -1.67 5.93 29.00
N ALA A 542 -1.97 6.80 29.94
CA ALA A 542 -1.22 6.85 31.20
C ALA A 542 -1.37 5.47 31.88
N ASN A 543 -0.27 4.73 31.88
CA ASN A 543 -0.19 3.37 32.42
C ASN A 543 -0.77 3.34 33.83
N PRO A 544 -2.02 2.94 34.00
CA PRO A 544 -2.65 3.08 35.30
C PRO A 544 -2.17 1.96 36.25
N PRO A 545 -1.86 2.29 37.50
CA PRO A 545 -1.50 1.25 38.45
C PRO A 545 -2.64 0.26 38.71
N GLU A 546 -3.85 0.61 38.29
CA GLU A 546 -5.03 -0.28 38.40
C GLU A 546 -5.02 -1.43 37.39
N GLY A 547 -4.10 -1.43 36.40
CA GLY A 547 -3.95 -2.51 35.42
C GLY A 547 -4.44 -2.17 34.02
N ASP A 548 -4.13 -3.03 33.07
CA ASP A 548 -4.43 -2.86 31.65
C ASP A 548 -5.93 -3.01 31.36
N TYR A 549 -6.40 -2.31 30.33
CA TYR A 549 -7.81 -2.18 30.02
C TYR A 549 -8.05 -2.14 28.51
N ASN A 550 -9.30 -2.32 28.13
CA ASN A 550 -9.78 -2.14 26.76
C ASN A 550 -10.59 -0.85 26.64
N VAL A 551 -10.57 -0.26 25.45
CA VAL A 551 -11.35 0.93 25.09
C VAL A 551 -12.34 0.54 23.99
N VAL A 552 -13.61 0.92 24.17
CA VAL A 552 -14.64 0.71 23.16
C VAL A 552 -15.00 2.07 22.56
N TYR A 553 -14.74 2.23 21.26
CA TYR A 553 -15.16 3.40 20.49
C TYR A 553 -16.56 3.13 19.94
N VAL A 554 -17.51 4.03 20.17
CA VAL A 554 -18.91 3.85 19.78
C VAL A 554 -19.38 5.11 19.03
N GLY A 555 -19.93 4.96 17.85
CA GLY A 555 -20.42 6.10 17.09
C GLY A 555 -20.76 5.74 15.65
N ARG A 556 -20.74 6.72 14.78
CA ARG A 556 -20.91 6.49 13.34
C ARG A 556 -19.67 5.78 12.76
N SER A 557 -19.90 4.83 11.89
CA SER A 557 -18.81 4.05 11.26
C SER A 557 -17.79 4.93 10.54
N GLU A 558 -18.23 6.07 10.01
CA GLU A 558 -17.38 7.00 9.26
C GLU A 558 -16.36 7.73 10.15
N VAL A 559 -16.70 7.91 11.42
CA VAL A 559 -15.89 8.68 12.38
C VAL A 559 -15.02 7.78 13.26
N LEU A 560 -15.28 6.46 13.25
CA LEU A 560 -14.50 5.52 14.05
C LEU A 560 -13.05 5.43 13.53
N PRO A 561 -12.07 5.37 14.44
CA PRO A 561 -10.65 5.37 14.05
C PRO A 561 -10.19 4.09 13.33
N ILE A 562 -10.89 2.98 13.52
CA ILE A 562 -10.66 1.70 12.84
C ILE A 562 -12.01 1.15 12.37
N SER A 563 -11.95 0.18 11.46
CA SER A 563 -13.17 -0.47 10.91
C SER A 563 -14.02 -1.01 12.04
N GLY A 564 -15.22 -0.47 12.17
CA GLY A 564 -16.13 -0.83 13.24
C GLY A 564 -17.03 -2.00 12.92
N MET A 565 -17.47 -2.69 13.95
CA MET A 565 -18.53 -3.68 13.88
C MET A 565 -19.87 -2.98 14.13
N ARG A 566 -20.91 -3.41 13.42
CA ARG A 566 -22.21 -2.74 13.43
C ARG A 566 -23.07 -3.21 14.59
N VAL A 567 -23.66 -2.28 15.33
CA VAL A 567 -24.69 -2.56 16.37
C VAL A 567 -26.09 -2.27 15.82
N THR A 568 -26.25 -1.10 15.20
CA THR A 568 -27.51 -0.69 14.57
C THR A 568 -27.20 -0.10 13.19
N ASP A 569 -28.21 0.35 12.46
CA ASP A 569 -27.98 0.99 11.14
C ASP A 569 -27.12 2.25 11.25
N THR A 570 -27.09 2.91 12.41
CA THR A 570 -26.40 4.18 12.61
C THR A 570 -25.24 4.13 13.57
N VAL A 571 -25.14 3.04 14.35
CA VAL A 571 -24.13 2.89 15.39
C VAL A 571 -23.24 1.69 15.07
N ALA A 572 -21.95 1.95 15.09
CA ALA A 572 -20.90 0.93 15.02
C ALA A 572 -20.00 1.09 16.25
N PHE A 573 -19.22 0.06 16.53
CA PHE A 573 -18.20 0.10 17.60
C PHE A 573 -16.90 -0.52 17.12
N ALA A 574 -15.83 -0.11 17.75
CA ALA A 574 -14.50 -0.69 17.56
C ALA A 574 -13.85 -0.86 18.93
N VAL A 575 -13.02 -1.87 19.07
CA VAL A 575 -12.32 -2.16 20.33
C VAL A 575 -10.83 -2.01 20.09
N ALA A 576 -10.16 -1.30 20.99
CA ALA A 576 -8.71 -1.18 21.03
C ALA A 576 -8.21 -1.54 22.43
N ASP A 577 -7.08 -2.20 22.49
CA ASP A 577 -6.46 -2.43 23.79
C ASP A 577 -5.67 -1.16 24.20
N ASP A 578 -5.76 -0.81 25.46
CA ASP A 578 -5.17 0.35 26.16
C ASP A 578 -5.14 1.70 25.40
N GLY A 579 -5.83 1.81 24.29
CA GLY A 579 -6.04 3.09 23.59
C GLY A 579 -5.04 3.46 22.50
N GLU A 580 -3.89 2.78 22.37
CA GLU A 580 -2.94 3.07 21.31
C GLU A 580 -3.30 2.30 20.03
N LEU A 581 -3.89 3.00 19.07
CA LEU A 581 -4.30 2.41 17.79
C LEU A 581 -3.11 2.38 16.84
N THR A 582 -2.91 1.23 16.19
CA THR A 582 -1.86 1.01 15.21
C THR A 582 -2.44 0.37 13.94
N MET A 583 -1.62 0.23 12.91
CA MET A 583 -2.01 -0.46 11.68
C MET A 583 -2.45 -1.91 11.93
N ARG A 584 -2.00 -2.55 13.01
CA ARG A 584 -2.38 -3.93 13.35
C ARG A 584 -3.87 -4.07 13.64
N ASP A 585 -4.47 -3.03 14.22
CA ASP A 585 -5.89 -3.03 14.61
C ASP A 585 -6.82 -3.14 13.39
N ARG A 586 -6.33 -2.86 12.19
CA ARG A 586 -7.08 -3.01 10.93
C ARG A 586 -7.30 -4.48 10.54
N TRP A 587 -6.52 -5.42 11.09
CA TRP A 587 -6.59 -6.84 10.75
C TRP A 587 -7.29 -7.69 11.81
N VAL A 588 -7.86 -7.05 12.81
CA VAL A 588 -8.57 -7.75 13.91
C VAL A 588 -9.85 -8.41 13.36
N LYS A 589 -10.00 -9.69 13.67
CA LYS A 589 -11.20 -10.42 13.28
C LYS A 589 -12.27 -10.34 14.38
N PRO A 590 -13.55 -10.36 14.02
CA PRO A 590 -14.60 -10.48 15.02
C PRO A 590 -14.45 -11.74 15.85
N SER A 591 -14.61 -11.63 17.16
CA SER A 591 -14.52 -12.74 18.12
C SER A 591 -15.85 -12.89 18.87
N LYS A 592 -15.97 -13.93 19.67
CA LYS A 592 -17.11 -14.10 20.56
C LYS A 592 -17.23 -12.92 21.55
N LEU A 593 -16.11 -12.40 22.03
CA LEU A 593 -16.12 -11.24 22.93
C LEU A 593 -16.59 -9.96 22.20
N SER A 594 -16.30 -9.84 20.90
CA SER A 594 -16.86 -8.74 20.10
C SER A 594 -18.39 -8.83 20.02
N SER A 595 -18.94 -10.04 19.90
CA SER A 595 -20.39 -10.24 19.94
C SER A 595 -20.99 -9.89 21.31
N ASN A 596 -20.26 -10.14 22.39
CA ASN A 596 -20.69 -9.76 23.75
C ASN A 596 -20.74 -8.22 23.87
N VAL A 597 -19.77 -7.50 23.30
CA VAL A 597 -19.80 -6.02 23.24
C VAL A 597 -21.02 -5.56 22.43
N GLU A 598 -21.25 -6.19 21.26
CA GLU A 598 -22.39 -5.90 20.40
C GLU A 598 -23.70 -6.02 21.18
N SER A 599 -23.89 -7.14 21.91
CA SER A 599 -25.09 -7.39 22.74
C SER A 599 -25.22 -6.38 23.88
N ALA A 600 -24.10 -6.06 24.56
CA ALA A 600 -24.11 -5.07 25.65
C ALA A 600 -24.48 -3.68 25.14
N LEU A 601 -23.91 -3.25 24.02
CA LEU A 601 -24.22 -1.96 23.40
C LEU A 601 -25.66 -1.91 22.89
N HIS A 602 -26.17 -3.03 22.36
CA HIS A 602 -27.57 -3.14 21.96
C HIS A 602 -28.48 -2.93 23.17
N ALA A 603 -28.23 -3.63 24.27
CA ALA A 603 -29.02 -3.49 25.51
C ALA A 603 -28.96 -2.06 26.07
N ILE A 604 -27.82 -1.37 25.95
CA ILE A 604 -27.64 0.03 26.37
C ILE A 604 -28.48 0.95 25.46
N ILE A 605 -28.33 0.82 24.14
CA ILE A 605 -28.96 1.72 23.15
C ILE A 605 -30.48 1.57 23.20
N TRP A 606 -30.97 0.34 23.32
CA TRP A 606 -32.41 0.05 23.40
C TRP A 606 -32.97 0.24 24.82
N ARG A 607 -32.13 0.67 25.80
CA ARG A 607 -32.49 0.95 27.18
C ARG A 607 -33.08 -0.26 27.91
N GLU A 608 -32.57 -1.45 27.54
CA GLU A 608 -32.96 -2.71 28.21
C GLU A 608 -32.32 -2.81 29.59
N THR A 609 -31.22 -2.06 29.82
CA THR A 609 -30.52 -2.03 31.10
C THR A 609 -30.00 -0.62 31.42
N VAL A 610 -29.87 -0.36 32.73
CA VAL A 610 -29.16 0.82 33.25
C VAL A 610 -27.80 0.42 33.89
N ARG A 611 -27.42 -0.83 33.76
CA ARG A 611 -26.17 -1.40 34.30
C ARG A 611 -25.31 -2.01 33.18
N GLY A 612 -25.30 -1.36 32.03
CA GLY A 612 -24.55 -1.86 30.88
C GLY A 612 -23.04 -1.94 31.10
N GLY A 613 -22.50 -1.14 32.05
CA GLY A 613 -21.10 -1.24 32.43
C GLY A 613 -20.72 -2.60 33.01
N ARG A 614 -21.65 -3.26 33.72
CA ARG A 614 -21.43 -4.61 34.26
C ARG A 614 -21.34 -5.66 33.18
N LEU A 615 -22.09 -5.50 32.07
CA LEU A 615 -21.98 -6.39 30.90
C LEU A 615 -20.62 -6.29 30.22
N LEU A 616 -20.01 -5.09 30.28
CA LEU A 616 -18.69 -4.82 29.70
C LEU A 616 -17.54 -5.13 30.67
N ALA A 617 -17.82 -5.31 31.96
CA ALA A 617 -16.82 -5.53 33.00
C ALA A 617 -15.91 -6.74 32.73
N PRO A 618 -16.45 -7.95 32.39
CA PRO A 618 -15.56 -9.11 32.11
C PRO A 618 -14.78 -8.96 30.81
N LEU A 619 -15.02 -7.91 30.01
CA LEU A 619 -14.27 -7.63 28.80
C LEU A 619 -13.16 -6.60 29.05
N ALA A 620 -12.91 -6.28 30.32
CA ALA A 620 -11.93 -5.27 30.77
C ALA A 620 -12.14 -3.90 30.12
N VAL A 621 -13.40 -3.57 29.76
CA VAL A 621 -13.72 -2.28 29.12
C VAL A 621 -13.78 -1.20 30.19
N ARG A 622 -12.73 -0.38 30.25
CA ARG A 622 -12.64 0.75 31.17
C ARG A 622 -13.25 2.01 30.59
N TYR A 623 -13.00 2.28 29.29
CA TYR A 623 -13.48 3.51 28.66
C TYR A 623 -14.39 3.22 27.48
N VAL A 624 -15.50 3.96 27.42
CA VAL A 624 -16.37 4.05 26.24
C VAL A 624 -16.19 5.45 25.67
N VAL A 625 -15.65 5.54 24.45
CA VAL A 625 -15.30 6.79 23.78
C VAL A 625 -16.26 7.02 22.62
N VAL A 626 -16.91 8.18 22.61
CA VAL A 626 -17.80 8.60 21.52
C VAL A 626 -17.09 9.72 20.75
N PRO A 627 -16.43 9.40 19.62
CA PRO A 627 -15.81 10.44 18.81
C PRO A 627 -16.88 11.24 18.06
N GLN A 628 -16.78 12.55 18.09
CA GLN A 628 -17.66 13.48 17.39
C GLN A 628 -16.95 14.09 16.17
N ILE A 629 -15.67 14.39 16.33
CA ILE A 629 -14.83 14.98 15.29
C ILE A 629 -13.55 14.12 15.17
N ASP A 630 -13.36 13.53 14.00
CA ASP A 630 -12.18 12.70 13.72
C ASP A 630 -11.08 13.49 12.97
N GLY A 631 -11.39 14.71 12.53
CA GLY A 631 -10.49 15.53 11.72
C GLY A 631 -10.50 15.22 10.23
N GLY A 632 -11.16 14.14 9.83
CA GLY A 632 -11.27 13.70 8.45
C GLY A 632 -12.68 13.82 7.89
N GLU A 633 -13.56 12.93 8.33
CA GLU A 633 -14.97 12.92 7.88
C GLU A 633 -15.80 13.97 8.62
N SER A 634 -15.55 14.13 9.90
CA SER A 634 -16.20 15.11 10.76
C SER A 634 -15.14 16.11 11.21
N THR A 635 -15.35 17.38 10.92
CA THR A 635 -14.42 18.46 11.27
C THR A 635 -15.13 19.54 12.09
N ILE A 636 -14.36 20.41 12.73
CA ILE A 636 -14.90 21.54 13.48
C ILE A 636 -15.83 22.40 12.61
N SER A 637 -15.44 22.56 11.32
CA SER A 637 -16.20 23.38 10.37
C SER A 637 -17.42 22.65 9.79
N LYS A 638 -17.42 21.31 9.81
CA LYS A 638 -18.51 20.47 9.26
C LYS A 638 -18.67 19.22 10.15
N PRO A 639 -19.23 19.37 11.35
CA PRO A 639 -19.42 18.23 12.22
C PRO A 639 -20.53 17.32 11.69
N LEU A 640 -20.31 16.00 11.73
CA LEU A 640 -21.36 15.02 11.44
C LEU A 640 -22.22 14.83 12.69
N PRO A 641 -23.55 14.76 12.51
CA PRO A 641 -24.43 14.55 13.66
C PRO A 641 -24.20 13.18 14.29
N LEU A 642 -24.20 13.14 15.61
CA LEU A 642 -24.13 11.89 16.37
C LEU A 642 -25.37 11.03 16.10
N PRO A 643 -25.27 9.70 16.27
CA PRO A 643 -26.46 8.84 16.23
C PRO A 643 -27.46 9.28 17.28
N GLU A 644 -28.73 9.35 16.86
CA GLU A 644 -29.80 9.81 17.74
C GLU A 644 -29.92 8.92 19.00
N GLY A 645 -30.02 9.54 20.16
CA GLY A 645 -30.21 8.86 21.42
C GLY A 645 -28.98 8.20 22.02
N LEU A 646 -27.83 8.11 21.29
CA LEU A 646 -26.64 7.41 21.78
C LEU A 646 -26.11 8.01 23.08
N LEU A 647 -25.87 9.32 23.10
CA LEU A 647 -25.34 9.98 24.32
C LEU A 647 -26.35 9.89 25.46
N ALA A 648 -27.66 10.00 25.18
CA ALA A 648 -28.70 9.86 26.18
C ALA A 648 -28.71 8.44 26.78
N ALA A 649 -28.59 7.41 25.94
CA ALA A 649 -28.51 6.01 26.39
C ALA A 649 -27.29 5.75 27.27
N LEU A 650 -26.13 6.28 26.89
CA LEU A 650 -24.89 6.12 27.66
C LEU A 650 -24.95 6.90 28.99
N SER A 651 -25.54 8.10 28.97
CA SER A 651 -25.61 8.93 30.19
C SER A 651 -26.62 8.42 31.22
N THR A 652 -27.54 7.52 30.84
CA THR A 652 -28.50 6.89 31.79
C THR A 652 -27.88 5.69 32.50
N GLN A 653 -26.69 5.25 32.10
CA GLN A 653 -26.05 4.08 32.74
C GLN A 653 -25.50 4.45 34.11
N LEU A 654 -25.86 3.71 35.13
CA LEU A 654 -25.41 3.94 36.52
C LEU A 654 -23.93 3.63 36.72
N ASP A 655 -23.38 2.73 35.88
CA ASP A 655 -21.99 2.28 35.97
C ASP A 655 -21.04 3.20 35.21
N PHE A 656 -21.56 4.16 34.43
CA PHE A 656 -20.73 5.04 33.59
C PHE A 656 -20.57 6.42 34.25
N ARG A 657 -19.31 6.80 34.45
CA ARG A 657 -18.95 8.15 34.87
C ARG A 657 -18.40 8.91 33.67
N ARG A 658 -19.00 10.06 33.37
CA ARG A 658 -18.50 10.90 32.29
C ARG A 658 -17.25 11.65 32.77
N VAL A 659 -16.10 11.37 32.16
CA VAL A 659 -14.81 11.89 32.60
C VAL A 659 -14.28 12.99 31.69
N TYR A 660 -14.75 13.04 30.44
CA TYR A 660 -14.35 14.08 29.50
C TYR A 660 -15.51 14.46 28.60
N ILE A 661 -15.71 15.74 28.40
CA ILE A 661 -16.70 16.28 27.47
C ILE A 661 -16.06 17.45 26.74
N ALA A 662 -16.00 17.33 25.43
CA ALA A 662 -15.59 18.42 24.56
C ALA A 662 -16.39 18.34 23.25
N SER A 663 -16.21 19.32 22.40
CA SER A 663 -16.87 19.35 21.09
C SER A 663 -16.38 18.24 20.14
N ASP A 664 -15.24 17.62 20.42
CA ASP A 664 -14.58 16.63 19.56
C ASP A 664 -14.82 15.19 20.00
N LEU A 665 -14.96 14.93 21.32
CA LEU A 665 -15.26 13.59 21.84
C LEU A 665 -15.87 13.62 23.24
N VAL A 666 -16.55 12.53 23.60
CA VAL A 666 -17.08 12.30 24.96
C VAL A 666 -16.53 10.98 25.46
N ILE A 667 -15.98 10.97 26.68
CA ILE A 667 -15.42 9.76 27.31
C ILE A 667 -16.22 9.42 28.54
N TYR A 668 -16.68 8.18 28.60
CA TYR A 668 -17.29 7.56 29.77
C TYR A 668 -16.34 6.54 30.36
N GLU A 669 -16.09 6.60 31.66
CA GLU A 669 -15.37 5.57 32.39
C GLU A 669 -16.37 4.59 32.98
N ASN A 670 -16.13 3.31 32.75
CA ASN A 670 -16.94 2.23 33.31
C ASN A 670 -16.42 1.91 34.73
N MET A 671 -17.19 2.27 35.73
CA MET A 671 -16.78 2.06 37.12
C MET A 671 -16.85 0.58 37.56
N ALA A 672 -17.47 -0.28 36.76
CA ALA A 672 -17.60 -1.71 37.04
C ALA A 672 -16.47 -2.57 36.39
N TRP A 673 -15.50 -1.92 35.71
CA TRP A 673 -14.47 -2.68 34.95
C TRP A 673 -13.54 -3.47 35.88
N VAL A 674 -12.94 -4.54 35.34
CA VAL A 674 -11.83 -5.27 35.96
C VAL A 674 -10.66 -5.32 34.99
N PRO A 675 -9.39 -5.35 35.45
CA PRO A 675 -8.24 -5.37 34.56
C PRO A 675 -8.20 -6.60 33.65
N SER A 676 -7.60 -6.42 32.48
CA SER A 676 -7.53 -7.47 31.44
C SER A 676 -6.79 -8.73 31.92
N LEU A 677 -5.82 -8.57 32.81
CA LEU A 677 -5.16 -9.68 33.50
C LEU A 677 -5.14 -9.34 34.99
N SER A 678 -5.78 -10.16 35.81
CA SER A 678 -5.94 -9.86 37.23
C SER A 678 -6.27 -11.11 38.03
N VAL A 679 -6.18 -10.96 39.35
CA VAL A 679 -6.64 -11.98 40.32
C VAL A 679 -8.04 -11.56 40.79
N LEU A 680 -9.02 -12.41 40.61
CA LEU A 680 -10.39 -12.16 41.03
C LEU A 680 -10.54 -12.38 42.55
N ASP A 681 -11.46 -11.62 43.16
CA ASP A 681 -11.87 -11.91 44.54
C ASP A 681 -12.71 -13.21 44.56
N GLU A 682 -12.98 -13.71 45.75
CA GLU A 682 -13.66 -15.03 45.95
C GLU A 682 -15.07 -15.03 45.31
N ASN A 683 -15.81 -13.95 45.45
CA ASN A 683 -17.15 -13.80 44.89
C ASN A 683 -17.13 -13.75 43.34
N SER A 684 -16.25 -12.93 42.77
CA SER A 684 -16.08 -12.83 41.30
C SER A 684 -15.56 -14.14 40.71
N SER A 685 -14.71 -14.85 41.46
CA SER A 685 -14.22 -16.18 41.08
C SER A 685 -15.39 -17.18 40.97
N ALA A 686 -16.27 -17.19 41.96
CA ALA A 686 -17.48 -18.03 41.93
C ALA A 686 -18.40 -17.66 40.77
N LEU A 687 -18.61 -16.37 40.56
CA LEU A 687 -19.44 -15.85 39.46
C LEU A 687 -18.84 -16.19 38.09
N SER A 688 -17.51 -16.21 37.97
CA SER A 688 -16.83 -16.49 36.71
C SER A 688 -17.12 -17.86 36.12
N LYS A 689 -17.62 -18.79 36.97
CA LYS A 689 -18.02 -20.13 36.54
C LYS A 689 -19.41 -20.17 35.93
N GLN A 690 -20.13 -19.05 35.97
CA GLN A 690 -21.47 -18.90 35.42
C GLN A 690 -21.43 -18.11 34.13
N ALA A 691 -22.49 -18.22 33.33
CA ALA A 691 -22.63 -17.49 32.07
C ALA A 691 -24.02 -16.86 32.03
N GLY A 692 -24.11 -15.75 31.35
CA GLY A 692 -25.38 -15.07 31.12
C GLY A 692 -25.41 -13.63 31.66
N ASP A 693 -26.16 -12.81 31.00
CA ASP A 693 -26.27 -11.38 31.29
C ASP A 693 -26.90 -11.11 32.65
N GLU A 694 -27.85 -11.95 33.08
CA GLU A 694 -28.52 -11.78 34.38
C GLU A 694 -27.51 -11.88 35.54
N VAL A 695 -26.55 -12.79 35.45
CA VAL A 695 -25.50 -12.96 36.47
C VAL A 695 -24.64 -11.68 36.55
N LEU A 696 -24.25 -11.14 35.39
CA LEU A 696 -23.44 -9.91 35.34
C LEU A 696 -24.22 -8.69 35.81
N LEU A 697 -25.49 -8.56 35.44
CA LEU A 697 -26.31 -7.41 35.83
C LEU A 697 -26.60 -7.40 37.35
N SER A 698 -26.76 -8.58 37.97
CA SER A 698 -27.07 -8.67 39.40
C SER A 698 -25.86 -8.53 40.32
N SER A 699 -24.64 -8.61 39.80
CA SER A 699 -23.42 -8.73 40.58
C SER A 699 -22.38 -7.69 40.23
N GLU A 700 -21.49 -7.39 41.14
CA GLU A 700 -20.36 -6.49 40.92
C GLU A 700 -19.07 -7.32 40.89
N LEU A 701 -18.34 -7.22 39.79
CA LEU A 701 -17.07 -7.92 39.63
C LEU A 701 -15.94 -7.11 40.29
N ARG A 702 -15.06 -7.79 40.98
CA ARG A 702 -13.90 -7.18 41.64
C ARG A 702 -12.62 -8.02 41.45
N SER A 703 -11.51 -7.33 41.29
CA SER A 703 -10.19 -7.94 41.31
C SER A 703 -9.42 -7.49 42.55
N THR A 704 -8.62 -8.38 43.06
CA THR A 704 -7.78 -8.09 44.25
C THR A 704 -6.40 -7.56 43.82
N MET A 705 -5.91 -7.97 42.66
CA MET A 705 -4.58 -7.59 42.19
C MET A 705 -4.55 -7.56 40.65
N PRO A 706 -4.20 -6.41 40.04
CA PRO A 706 -3.89 -6.39 38.62
C PRO A 706 -2.54 -7.04 38.36
N ILE A 707 -2.41 -7.67 37.21
CA ILE A 707 -1.16 -8.29 36.74
C ILE A 707 -0.75 -7.56 35.44
N ALA A 708 0.53 -7.41 35.22
CA ALA A 708 1.05 -6.80 34.00
C ALA A 708 0.57 -7.57 32.75
N ARG A 709 0.36 -6.84 31.68
CA ARG A 709 -0.30 -7.29 30.46
C ARG A 709 0.36 -8.53 29.83
N PHE A 710 -0.48 -9.41 29.32
CA PHE A 710 -0.08 -10.53 28.46
C PHE A 710 0.34 -10.02 27.09
N ASP A 711 1.61 -10.13 26.78
CA ASP A 711 2.18 -9.71 25.51
C ASP A 711 2.46 -10.93 24.60
N ASP A 712 2.38 -10.73 23.30
CA ASP A 712 2.46 -11.75 22.23
C ASP A 712 3.56 -12.79 22.38
N ALA A 713 4.72 -12.32 22.73
CA ALA A 713 5.95 -13.10 22.63
C ALA A 713 6.62 -13.30 23.98
N ALA A 714 6.11 -12.70 25.03
CA ALA A 714 6.73 -12.72 26.33
C ALA A 714 5.90 -13.53 27.33
N SER A 715 6.56 -14.34 28.12
CA SER A 715 5.96 -14.92 29.30
C SER A 715 5.83 -13.84 30.36
N VAL A 716 4.62 -13.63 30.86
CA VAL A 716 4.41 -12.77 32.03
C VAL A 716 4.77 -13.59 33.28
N GLU A 717 5.74 -13.13 34.03
CA GLU A 717 6.14 -13.78 35.30
C GLU A 717 5.66 -12.90 36.45
N THR A 718 4.83 -13.47 37.31
CA THR A 718 4.30 -12.78 38.48
C THR A 718 4.05 -13.78 39.62
N GLU A 719 4.13 -13.35 40.83
CA GLU A 719 3.75 -14.17 41.97
C GLU A 719 2.23 -14.11 42.18
N VAL A 720 1.62 -15.28 42.20
CA VAL A 720 0.17 -15.40 42.48
C VAL A 720 -0.04 -16.33 43.69
N GLY A 721 -1.05 -16.00 44.49
CA GLY A 721 -1.48 -16.89 45.57
C GLY A 721 -2.46 -17.96 45.05
N ALA A 722 -2.96 -18.81 45.97
CA ALA A 722 -4.09 -19.69 45.66
C ALA A 722 -5.32 -18.83 45.34
N SER A 723 -5.70 -18.77 44.09
CA SER A 723 -6.70 -17.78 43.60
C SER A 723 -7.13 -18.07 42.16
N THR A 724 -8.09 -17.34 41.66
CA THR A 724 -8.46 -17.41 40.24
C THR A 724 -7.76 -16.26 39.47
N VAL A 725 -6.84 -16.65 38.60
CA VAL A 725 -6.21 -15.74 37.65
C VAL A 725 -7.15 -15.59 36.47
N TYR A 726 -7.53 -14.37 36.17
CA TYR A 726 -8.50 -14.00 35.15
C TYR A 726 -7.80 -13.30 33.98
N LEU A 727 -8.22 -13.64 32.77
CA LEU A 727 -7.69 -13.06 31.53
C LEU A 727 -8.85 -12.71 30.58
N ALA A 728 -9.03 -11.45 30.28
CA ALA A 728 -10.14 -10.92 29.45
C ALA A 728 -9.86 -11.12 27.95
N VAL A 729 -9.51 -12.35 27.55
CA VAL A 729 -9.32 -12.74 26.14
C VAL A 729 -10.24 -13.91 25.81
N PRO A 730 -10.58 -14.12 24.54
CA PRO A 730 -11.41 -15.30 24.19
C PRO A 730 -10.80 -16.60 24.65
N PHE A 731 -11.63 -17.48 25.19
CA PHE A 731 -11.18 -18.78 25.69
C PHE A 731 -10.41 -19.55 24.61
N SER A 732 -9.25 -20.06 25.00
CA SER A 732 -8.45 -20.98 24.19
C SER A 732 -7.82 -22.04 25.09
N ASP A 733 -7.98 -23.30 24.70
CA ASP A 733 -7.35 -24.45 25.37
C ASP A 733 -5.82 -24.46 25.19
N ARG A 734 -5.30 -23.54 24.39
CA ARG A 734 -3.86 -23.38 24.10
C ARG A 734 -3.17 -22.38 25.03
N LEU A 735 -3.94 -21.62 25.79
CA LEU A 735 -3.37 -20.78 26.83
C LEU A 735 -2.89 -21.68 27.97
N ARG A 736 -1.73 -21.41 28.49
CA ARG A 736 -1.09 -22.18 29.56
C ARG A 736 -0.61 -21.24 30.64
N LEU A 737 -1.03 -21.54 31.88
CA LEU A 737 -0.49 -20.87 33.07
C LEU A 737 0.32 -21.92 33.82
N GLU A 738 1.62 -21.71 33.93
CA GLU A 738 2.54 -22.55 34.69
C GLU A 738 2.82 -21.86 36.01
N VAL A 739 2.50 -22.47 37.13
CA VAL A 739 2.73 -21.95 38.49
C VAL A 739 3.71 -22.86 39.20
N SER A 740 4.88 -22.35 39.57
CA SER A 740 5.97 -23.09 40.20
C SER A 740 6.30 -24.42 39.49
N GLY A 741 6.22 -24.42 38.15
CA GLY A 741 6.51 -25.57 37.29
C GLY A 741 5.33 -26.51 37.08
N ALA A 742 4.15 -26.23 37.66
CA ALA A 742 2.94 -27.01 37.47
C ALA A 742 2.02 -26.32 36.45
N ASP A 743 1.48 -27.10 35.50
CA ASP A 743 0.62 -26.56 34.40
C ASP A 743 -0.84 -26.49 34.89
N VAL A 744 -1.39 -25.28 34.96
CA VAL A 744 -2.78 -25.00 35.32
C VAL A 744 -3.60 -24.89 34.05
N ARG A 745 -4.67 -25.65 33.92
CA ARG A 745 -5.51 -25.68 32.74
C ARG A 745 -6.46 -24.47 32.70
N PRO A 746 -6.64 -23.85 31.50
CA PRO A 746 -7.62 -22.79 31.34
C PRO A 746 -9.03 -23.33 31.41
N ARG A 747 -9.95 -22.47 31.91
CA ARG A 747 -11.39 -22.75 31.83
C ARG A 747 -12.10 -21.52 31.28
N VAL A 748 -13.31 -21.74 30.78
CA VAL A 748 -14.18 -20.67 30.34
C VAL A 748 -14.64 -19.85 31.56
N ALA A 749 -14.57 -18.53 31.46
CA ALA A 749 -15.10 -17.61 32.47
C ALA A 749 -16.15 -16.70 31.81
N PHE A 750 -17.21 -16.37 32.55
CA PHE A 750 -18.31 -15.50 32.11
C PHE A 750 -18.83 -15.85 30.71
N GLY A 751 -18.82 -17.14 30.36
CA GLY A 751 -19.35 -17.59 29.07
C GLY A 751 -18.46 -17.36 27.85
N GLY A 752 -17.28 -16.74 27.99
CA GLY A 752 -16.46 -16.46 26.80
C GLY A 752 -15.00 -16.14 27.04
N THR A 753 -14.66 -15.61 28.21
CA THR A 753 -13.27 -15.24 28.57
C THR A 753 -12.53 -16.43 29.19
N THR A 754 -11.29 -16.21 29.61
CA THR A 754 -10.39 -17.26 30.15
C THR A 754 -10.10 -17.04 31.64
N ALA A 755 -10.10 -18.11 32.41
CA ALA A 755 -9.63 -18.10 33.82
C ALA A 755 -8.82 -19.36 34.13
N PHE A 756 -7.98 -19.26 35.16
CA PHE A 756 -7.16 -20.35 35.68
C PHE A 756 -7.38 -20.41 37.18
N ASP A 757 -7.77 -21.59 37.68
CA ASP A 757 -7.96 -21.78 39.13
C ASP A 757 -6.64 -22.34 39.72
N VAL A 758 -5.89 -21.48 40.38
CA VAL A 758 -4.57 -21.80 40.99
C VAL A 758 -4.81 -22.30 42.41
N VAL A 759 -4.36 -23.49 42.66
CA VAL A 759 -4.49 -24.17 43.98
C VAL A 759 -3.30 -23.81 44.88
N ASP A 760 -2.10 -23.95 44.34
CA ASP A 760 -0.85 -23.68 45.09
C ASP A 760 -0.19 -22.42 44.50
N GLY A 761 0.04 -21.42 45.37
CA GLY A 761 0.66 -20.19 44.93
C GLY A 761 2.13 -20.32 44.56
N GLY A 762 2.61 -19.34 43.79
CA GLY A 762 4.00 -19.29 43.36
C GLY A 762 4.23 -18.40 42.16
N LEU A 763 5.40 -18.52 41.59
CA LEU A 763 5.75 -17.76 40.38
C LEU A 763 4.96 -18.33 39.20
N ALA A 764 4.12 -17.52 38.65
CA ALA A 764 3.23 -17.84 37.51
C ALA A 764 3.80 -17.29 36.17
N THR A 765 3.79 -18.17 35.16
CA THR A 765 4.21 -17.81 33.79
C THR A 765 3.06 -18.12 32.83
N LEU A 766 2.54 -17.08 32.17
CA LEU A 766 1.45 -17.21 31.20
C LEU A 766 2.02 -17.23 29.78
N ARG A 767 1.63 -18.26 29.01
CA ARG A 767 2.10 -18.34 27.60
C ARG A 767 1.02 -18.95 26.69
N TYR A 768 1.13 -18.64 25.40
CA TYR A 768 0.29 -19.27 24.37
C TYR A 768 1.06 -20.42 23.69
N SER A 769 0.50 -21.63 23.76
CA SER A 769 1.09 -22.84 23.19
C SER A 769 0.66 -22.98 21.71
N LYS A 770 1.58 -22.68 20.81
CA LYS A 770 1.33 -22.71 19.36
C LYS A 770 1.06 -24.15 18.88
N PRO A 771 0.02 -24.38 18.06
CA PRO A 771 -0.17 -25.69 17.44
C PRO A 771 0.91 -25.99 16.40
N LEU A 772 1.29 -27.25 16.24
CA LEU A 772 2.26 -27.66 15.20
C LEU A 772 1.76 -27.31 13.80
N SER A 773 0.45 -27.32 13.57
CA SER A 773 -0.16 -26.91 12.30
C SER A 773 0.17 -25.46 11.95
N GLN A 774 0.31 -24.58 12.95
CA GLN A 774 0.69 -23.17 12.71
C GLN A 774 2.07 -23.07 12.05
N TYR A 775 3.04 -23.80 12.57
CA TYR A 775 4.40 -23.83 12.00
C TYR A 775 4.37 -24.35 10.55
N PHE A 776 3.61 -25.40 10.31
CA PHE A 776 3.45 -25.98 8.97
C PHE A 776 2.83 -24.96 8.00
N PHE A 777 1.71 -24.32 8.39
CA PHE A 777 1.01 -23.36 7.54
C PHE A 777 1.88 -22.12 7.23
N VAL A 778 2.62 -21.62 8.22
CA VAL A 778 3.51 -20.46 8.01
C VAL A 778 4.69 -20.86 7.11
N LEU A 779 5.24 -22.07 7.27
CA LEU A 779 6.31 -22.57 6.39
C LEU A 779 5.81 -22.68 4.94
N VAL A 780 4.65 -23.30 4.73
CA VAL A 780 4.04 -23.44 3.40
C VAL A 780 3.78 -22.07 2.79
N GLN A 781 3.22 -21.15 3.57
CA GLN A 781 2.97 -19.77 3.14
C GLN A 781 4.26 -19.09 2.69
N SER A 782 5.33 -19.17 3.50
CA SER A 782 6.64 -18.59 3.20
C SER A 782 7.23 -19.17 1.91
N LEU A 783 7.13 -20.47 1.72
CA LEU A 783 7.59 -21.15 0.50
C LEU A 783 6.79 -20.69 -0.74
N LEU A 784 5.48 -20.52 -0.60
CA LEU A 784 4.62 -20.03 -1.70
C LEU A 784 4.99 -18.60 -2.09
N TRP A 785 5.20 -17.72 -1.12
CA TRP A 785 5.68 -16.35 -1.38
C TRP A 785 7.02 -16.39 -2.14
N LEU A 786 7.96 -17.22 -1.66
CA LEU A 786 9.28 -17.38 -2.27
C LEU A 786 9.16 -17.90 -3.72
N LEU A 787 8.32 -18.90 -3.96
CA LEU A 787 8.10 -19.45 -5.31
C LEU A 787 7.55 -18.39 -6.27
N VAL A 788 6.59 -17.60 -5.83
CA VAL A 788 6.02 -16.51 -6.65
C VAL A 788 7.10 -15.45 -6.93
N ILE A 789 7.91 -15.06 -5.94
CA ILE A 789 9.02 -14.12 -6.11
C ILE A 789 10.04 -14.68 -7.13
N ILE A 790 10.41 -15.96 -7.01
CA ILE A 790 11.34 -16.63 -7.96
C ILE A 790 10.75 -16.60 -9.40
N ALA A 791 9.46 -16.86 -9.52
CA ALA A 791 8.78 -16.85 -10.83
C ALA A 791 8.75 -15.44 -11.45
N VAL A 792 8.57 -14.39 -10.64
CA VAL A 792 8.61 -12.99 -11.10
C VAL A 792 9.99 -12.63 -11.65
N PHE A 793 11.05 -12.99 -10.94
CA PHE A 793 12.43 -12.62 -11.31
C PHE A 793 13.09 -13.60 -12.29
N ASP A 794 12.45 -14.73 -12.58
CA ASP A 794 12.98 -15.78 -13.48
C ASP A 794 14.41 -16.18 -13.10
N ILE A 795 14.61 -16.43 -11.81
CA ILE A 795 15.93 -16.76 -11.23
C ILE A 795 16.50 -18.03 -11.85
N GLY A 796 15.63 -18.93 -12.32
CA GLY A 796 16.05 -20.13 -13.07
C GLY A 796 16.82 -19.84 -14.35
N ARG A 797 16.46 -18.76 -15.07
CA ARG A 797 17.23 -18.30 -16.24
C ARG A 797 18.56 -17.66 -15.82
N ILE A 798 18.56 -16.92 -14.72
CA ILE A 798 19.76 -16.29 -14.17
C ILE A 798 20.74 -17.38 -13.75
N LYS A 799 20.27 -18.44 -13.07
CA LYS A 799 21.10 -19.58 -12.65
C LYS A 799 21.65 -20.37 -13.84
N ARG A 800 20.83 -20.63 -14.88
CA ARG A 800 21.32 -21.29 -16.11
C ARG A 800 22.34 -20.44 -16.85
N ARG A 801 22.19 -19.13 -16.88
CA ARG A 801 23.14 -18.20 -17.49
C ARG A 801 24.45 -18.13 -16.71
N LEU A 802 24.38 -18.14 -15.37
CA LEU A 802 25.56 -18.20 -14.50
C LEU A 802 26.28 -19.54 -14.62
N LEU A 803 25.57 -20.65 -14.71
CA LEU A 803 26.14 -21.99 -14.99
C LEU A 803 26.77 -22.10 -16.38
N UNK A 804 26.09 -21.39 -17.15
CA UNK A 804 26.53 -21.39 -18.33
C UNK A 804 27.67 -20.70 -18.49
N ALA A 805 27.83 -19.64 -18.01
CA ALA A 805 29.03 -18.81 -18.00
C ALA A 805 30.18 -19.52 -17.30
N ARG A 806 29.90 -20.15 -16.19
CA ARG A 806 30.91 -20.92 -15.42
C ARG A 806 31.43 -22.15 -16.22
N LYS A 807 30.56 -22.82 -16.97
CA LYS A 807 30.99 -23.90 -17.89
C LYS A 807 31.87 -23.37 -19.01
N ARG A 808 31.59 -22.18 -19.51
CA ARG A 808 32.43 -21.54 -20.54
C ARG A 808 33.82 -21.14 -20.01
N GLU A 809 33.93 -20.70 -18.76
CA GLU A 809 35.22 -20.40 -18.13
C GLU A 809 36.07 -21.66 -17.95
N VAL A 810 35.42 -22.78 -17.58
CA VAL A 810 36.14 -24.07 -17.38
C VAL A 810 36.64 -24.65 -18.72
N ILE A 811 35.92 -24.43 -19.81
CA ILE A 811 36.33 -24.93 -21.14
C ILE A 811 37.49 -24.09 -21.71
N VAL A 812 37.62 -22.82 -21.34
CA VAL A 812 38.70 -21.94 -21.82
C VAL A 812 40.04 -22.22 -21.10
N VAL A 813 40.01 -22.79 -19.90
CA VAL A 813 41.23 -23.12 -19.14
C VAL A 813 41.81 -24.48 -19.55
N GLY A 814 41.02 -25.35 -20.27
CA GLY A 814 41.42 -26.70 -20.60
C GLY A 814 42.01 -26.94 -22.02
N SER A 815 42.17 -25.92 -22.85
CA SER A 815 42.65 -26.08 -24.22
C SER A 815 44.01 -25.43 -24.45
N HIS A 816 45.02 -25.93 -23.74
CA HIS A 816 46.43 -25.66 -24.09
C HIS A 816 47.11 -26.96 -24.52
N ASP A 817 46.65 -27.58 -25.62
CA ASP A 817 47.43 -28.53 -26.41
C ASP A 817 46.59 -28.98 -27.62
N SER A 818 46.76 -28.31 -28.72
CA SER A 818 46.44 -28.87 -30.06
C SER A 818 47.39 -28.30 -31.11
N PRO A 819 47.95 -29.13 -31.96
CA PRO A 819 48.97 -28.72 -32.97
C PRO A 819 48.33 -27.85 -34.06
N ALA A 820 49.18 -26.98 -34.60
CA ALA A 820 48.87 -26.08 -35.70
C ALA A 820 48.51 -26.79 -36.98
N LEU A 821 47.31 -26.57 -37.49
CA LEU A 821 46.91 -26.93 -38.86
C LEU A 821 47.37 -25.80 -39.80
N SER A 822 48.32 -26.12 -40.65
CA SER A 822 48.73 -25.24 -41.74
C SER A 822 47.66 -25.27 -42.86
N PHE A 823 47.12 -24.12 -43.17
CA PHE A 823 46.28 -23.95 -44.36
C PHE A 823 47.17 -23.61 -45.58
N ALA A 824 47.23 -24.51 -46.58
CA ALA A 824 47.72 -24.20 -47.90
C ALA A 824 46.69 -23.32 -48.62
N VAL A 825 47.11 -22.22 -49.15
CA VAL A 825 46.38 -21.40 -50.07
C VAL A 825 46.49 -22.00 -51.44
N ASP A 826 45.46 -22.58 -52.00
CA ASP A 826 45.35 -22.80 -53.42
C ASP A 826 44.45 -21.76 -54.02
N GLY A 827 44.99 -21.00 -54.96
CA GLY A 827 44.27 -20.08 -55.78
C GLY A 827 43.57 -20.82 -56.93
N ASP A 828 42.62 -20.22 -57.48
CA ASP A 828 42.05 -20.18 -58.78
C ASP A 828 40.56 -20.46 -58.89
N GLN A 829 39.96 -19.44 -59.53
CA GLN A 829 38.67 -19.26 -60.20
C GLN A 829 37.55 -18.77 -59.32
#